data_571d75940382431e8595bef440456483
#
_entry.id   571d75940382431e8595bef440456483
#
_cell.length_a   1.000
_cell.length_b   1.000
_cell.length_c   1.000
_cell.angle_alpha   90.00
_cell.angle_beta   90.00
_cell.angle_gamma   90.00
#
_symmetry.space_group_name_H-M   'P 1'
#
loop_
_entity.id
_entity.type
_entity.pdbx_description
1 polymer ?
#
loop_
_entity_poly.entity_id
_entity_poly.type
_entity_poly.pdbx_seq_one_letter_code
_entity_poly.pdbx_strand_id
1 'polypeptide(L)'
;MERKTIDLEQGWDYMQTGITKLKRILEGLPEPQFDSEQYMMLYTTIYNMCTQKPPHDYSQQLYDKYREAFEEYINSTVLPALREKHDEYMLRELVKRWSNHKVMVRWLSRFFYYLDRYFIARRSLPPLNEVGLTCFRDLVYNELHSKVKEAVIALVDKEREGEQIDRALLKNVLDIYVEIGMGQMERYEEDFESFMLQDTASYYSRKASSWIQEDSCPDYMLKSEECLKKERERVTHYLHSSSEPKLVEKVQHELLVVYANQLLEKEHSGCRALLRDDKVDDLSRMYRLYHKIVRGLEPVANIFKQHVTAEGNALVQQAEDTATNQAANTASVQEQVLIRKVIELHDKYMVYVTECFQNHTLFHKALKEAFEIFCNKTVAGSSSAELLATFCDNILKKGGSEKLSDEAIEDTLEKVVKLLAYISDKDLFAEFYRKKLARRLLFDRSANDDHERSILTKLKQQCGGQFTSKMEGMVTDLTLARENQNSFEEYLGNNPAANPGIDLTVTVLTTGFWPSYKSFDINLPSEMIKCVEVFKGFYETKTKHRKLTWIYSLGTCHINGKFDQKPIELIVSTYQAAVLLLFNTTDKLSYTEILTQLNLSHEDLVRLLHSLSCAKYKILLKEPSTKTVSQSDVFEFNSKFTDRMRRIKIPLPPVDERKKVVEDVDKDRRYAIDAAIVRIMKSRKVLGHQQLVSECVEQLSRMFKPDIKAIKKRMEDLITRDYLERDKENPNMFRYLA
;
A
#
# COMPACT_ATOMS: atom_id res chain seq x y z
N MET A 1 63.31 -68.11 10.27
CA MET A 1 63.94 -67.03 11.05
C MET A 1 63.00 -66.63 12.12
N GLU A 2 63.28 -66.91 13.39
CA GLU A 2 62.55 -66.37 14.51
C GLU A 2 62.68 -64.86 14.53
N ARG A 3 61.58 -64.14 14.45
CA ARG A 3 61.53 -62.70 14.58
C ARG A 3 62.07 -62.36 15.95
N LYS A 4 63.19 -61.67 16.05
CA LYS A 4 63.79 -61.21 17.29
C LYS A 4 62.75 -60.30 18.00
N THR A 5 62.35 -60.64 19.22
CA THR A 5 61.41 -59.84 20.03
C THR A 5 62.03 -58.50 20.35
N ILE A 6 61.32 -57.42 20.07
CA ILE A 6 61.76 -56.04 20.40
C ILE A 6 61.19 -55.72 21.78
N ASP A 7 62.07 -55.33 22.70
CA ASP A 7 61.70 -54.83 24.01
C ASP A 7 61.14 -53.41 23.93
N LEU A 8 60.24 -53.05 24.83
CA LEU A 8 59.59 -51.73 24.85
C LEU A 8 60.59 -50.61 24.90
N GLU A 9 61.64 -50.72 25.75
CA GLU A 9 62.68 -49.65 25.86
C GLU A 9 63.48 -49.52 24.57
N GLN A 10 63.90 -50.58 23.97
CA GLN A 10 64.69 -50.57 22.73
C GLN A 10 63.89 -49.99 21.55
N GLY A 11 62.63 -50.43 21.40
CA GLY A 11 61.77 -49.91 20.36
C GLY A 11 61.42 -48.45 20.53
N TRP A 12 61.17 -48.06 21.78
CA TRP A 12 60.87 -46.65 22.10
C TRP A 12 62.07 -45.76 21.90
N ASP A 13 63.25 -46.17 22.26
CA ASP A 13 64.50 -45.41 22.01
C ASP A 13 64.70 -45.12 20.55
N TYR A 14 64.37 -46.08 19.68
CA TYR A 14 64.42 -45.85 18.23
C TYR A 14 63.29 -44.88 17.79
N MET A 15 62.09 -45.00 18.30
CA MET A 15 61.00 -44.06 18.01
C MET A 15 61.36 -42.68 18.50
N GLN A 16 62.01 -42.53 19.63
CA GLN A 16 62.49 -41.25 20.17
C GLN A 16 63.46 -40.54 19.22
N THR A 17 64.26 -41.24 18.51
CA THR A 17 65.15 -40.61 17.51
C THR A 17 64.37 -39.95 16.39
N GLY A 18 63.30 -40.57 15.90
CA GLY A 18 62.39 -40.03 14.93
C GLY A 18 61.56 -38.86 15.48
N ILE A 19 61.06 -38.98 16.72
CA ILE A 19 60.31 -37.92 17.38
C ILE A 19 61.19 -36.71 17.66
N THR A 20 62.42 -36.90 18.10
CA THR A 20 63.41 -35.83 18.34
C THR A 20 63.75 -35.11 17.05
N LYS A 21 63.94 -35.85 15.97
CA LYS A 21 64.19 -35.27 14.63
C LYS A 21 62.99 -34.42 14.19
N LEU A 22 61.77 -34.90 14.37
CA LEU A 22 60.54 -34.15 14.06
C LEU A 22 60.47 -32.86 14.88
N LYS A 23 60.72 -32.93 16.20
CA LYS A 23 60.73 -31.74 17.10
C LYS A 23 61.76 -30.72 16.61
N ARG A 24 62.95 -31.13 16.23
CA ARG A 24 64.00 -30.23 15.68
C ARG A 24 63.58 -29.58 14.35
N ILE A 25 62.90 -30.32 13.46
CA ILE A 25 62.34 -29.77 12.22
C ILE A 25 61.30 -28.68 12.56
N LEU A 26 60.39 -28.94 13.49
CA LEU A 26 59.36 -27.98 13.91
C LEU A 26 59.92 -26.71 14.56
N GLU A 27 61.02 -26.81 15.28
CA GLU A 27 61.70 -25.66 15.87
C GLU A 27 62.59 -24.89 14.86
N GLY A 28 62.58 -25.30 13.57
CA GLY A 28 63.38 -24.66 12.54
C GLY A 28 64.88 -24.90 12.62
N LEU A 29 65.31 -25.91 13.38
CA LEU A 29 66.71 -26.30 13.49
C LEU A 29 67.17 -27.02 12.21
N PRO A 30 68.46 -27.01 11.88
CA PRO A 30 68.97 -27.64 10.66
C PRO A 30 68.84 -29.17 10.74
N GLU A 31 67.80 -29.71 10.19
CA GLU A 31 67.53 -31.14 10.06
C GLU A 31 66.99 -31.44 8.65
N PRO A 32 67.49 -32.53 8.01
CA PRO A 32 66.89 -32.98 6.74
C PRO A 32 65.49 -33.53 6.96
N GLN A 33 64.67 -33.43 5.90
CA GLN A 33 63.31 -34.01 5.95
C GLN A 33 63.37 -35.54 6.05
N PHE A 34 62.27 -36.16 6.51
CA PHE A 34 62.14 -37.60 6.51
C PHE A 34 62.12 -38.15 5.10
N ASP A 35 63.01 -39.12 4.82
CA ASP A 35 62.98 -39.91 3.60
C ASP A 35 62.02 -41.12 3.77
N SER A 36 61.72 -41.77 2.65
CA SER A 36 60.83 -42.93 2.63
C SER A 36 61.34 -44.12 3.45
N GLU A 37 62.68 -44.30 3.52
CA GLU A 37 63.27 -45.36 4.27
C GLU A 37 63.11 -45.13 5.80
N GLN A 38 63.44 -43.93 6.25
CA GLN A 38 63.27 -43.55 7.65
C GLN A 38 61.80 -43.68 8.12
N TYR A 39 60.88 -43.22 7.31
CA TYR A 39 59.45 -43.39 7.58
C TYR A 39 59.04 -44.85 7.72
N MET A 40 59.45 -45.67 6.77
CA MET A 40 59.11 -47.09 6.79
C MET A 40 59.74 -47.83 7.95
N MET A 41 60.94 -47.46 8.34
CA MET A 41 61.60 -48.04 9.53
C MET A 41 60.88 -47.70 10.83
N LEU A 42 60.43 -46.45 11.00
CA LEU A 42 59.66 -46.04 12.15
C LEU A 42 58.28 -46.73 12.20
N TYR A 43 57.58 -46.79 11.08
CA TYR A 43 56.34 -47.51 10.98
C TYR A 43 56.50 -49.02 11.27
N THR A 44 57.51 -49.63 10.70
CA THR A 44 57.78 -51.06 10.89
C THR A 44 58.11 -51.37 12.35
N THR A 45 58.83 -50.50 13.03
CA THR A 45 59.13 -50.65 14.46
C THR A 45 57.84 -50.72 15.30
N ILE A 46 56.92 -49.80 15.07
CA ILE A 46 55.57 -49.82 15.75
C ILE A 46 54.83 -51.08 15.39
N TYR A 47 54.79 -51.43 14.12
CA TYR A 47 54.12 -52.66 13.66
C TYR A 47 54.69 -53.88 14.34
N ASN A 48 55.99 -54.01 14.44
CA ASN A 48 56.64 -55.20 15.11
C ASN A 48 56.31 -55.23 16.60
N MET A 49 56.32 -54.11 17.29
CA MET A 49 56.02 -54.02 18.73
C MET A 49 54.57 -54.37 19.00
N CYS A 50 53.63 -54.05 18.11
CA CYS A 50 52.20 -54.29 18.29
C CYS A 50 51.80 -55.72 17.88
N THR A 51 52.56 -56.39 17.04
CA THR A 51 52.23 -57.74 16.51
C THR A 51 52.93 -58.89 17.24
N GLN A 52 53.65 -58.63 18.29
CA GLN A 52 54.31 -59.60 19.15
C GLN A 52 53.30 -60.40 19.99
N LYS A 53 53.66 -61.60 20.42
CA LYS A 53 52.80 -62.41 21.28
C LYS A 53 52.82 -61.88 22.73
N PRO A 54 51.71 -61.96 23.47
CA PRO A 54 51.70 -61.59 24.88
C PRO A 54 52.76 -62.37 25.70
N PRO A 55 53.44 -61.76 26.66
CA PRO A 55 53.25 -60.38 27.21
C PRO A 55 54.01 -59.28 26.47
N HIS A 56 54.51 -59.52 25.25
CA HIS A 56 55.31 -58.59 24.47
C HIS A 56 54.52 -57.78 23.46
N ASP A 57 53.19 -57.81 23.49
CA ASP A 57 52.33 -56.92 22.75
C ASP A 57 52.21 -55.57 23.47
N TYR A 58 52.86 -54.55 22.94
CA TYR A 58 52.97 -53.23 23.56
C TYR A 58 51.97 -52.21 23.01
N SER A 59 50.92 -52.61 22.38
CA SER A 59 49.95 -51.71 21.76
C SER A 59 49.36 -50.69 22.72
N GLN A 60 48.98 -51.09 23.94
CA GLN A 60 48.47 -50.14 24.94
C GLN A 60 49.55 -49.16 25.42
N GLN A 61 50.73 -49.66 25.69
CA GLN A 61 51.85 -48.83 26.13
C GLN A 61 52.28 -47.85 25.07
N LEU A 62 52.27 -48.25 23.78
CA LEU A 62 52.58 -47.34 22.69
C LEU A 62 51.46 -46.26 22.48
N TYR A 63 50.24 -46.64 22.67
CA TYR A 63 49.15 -45.68 22.67
C TYR A 63 49.29 -44.62 23.78
N ASP A 64 49.65 -45.03 24.98
CA ASP A 64 49.95 -44.14 26.08
C ASP A 64 51.19 -43.27 25.81
N LYS A 65 52.29 -43.85 25.25
CA LYS A 65 53.51 -43.16 24.85
C LYS A 65 53.27 -42.15 23.74
N TYR A 66 52.35 -42.36 22.85
CA TYR A 66 51.97 -41.38 21.82
C TYR A 66 51.46 -40.11 22.47
N ARG A 67 50.54 -40.22 23.44
CA ARG A 67 50.06 -39.09 24.23
C ARG A 67 51.18 -38.40 25.00
N GLU A 68 51.99 -39.15 25.69
CA GLU A 68 53.12 -38.64 26.51
C GLU A 68 54.11 -37.85 25.65
N ALA A 69 54.35 -38.23 24.41
CA ALA A 69 55.25 -37.51 23.54
C ALA A 69 54.73 -36.08 23.22
N PHE A 70 53.42 -35.91 23.02
CA PHE A 70 52.85 -34.60 22.89
C PHE A 70 52.85 -33.80 24.18
N GLU A 71 52.53 -34.42 25.28
CA GLU A 71 52.50 -33.75 26.60
C GLU A 71 53.89 -33.25 27.01
N GLU A 72 54.94 -34.04 26.81
CA GLU A 72 56.30 -33.65 27.06
C GLU A 72 56.74 -32.44 26.23
N TYR A 73 56.50 -32.49 24.92
CA TYR A 73 56.85 -31.40 23.99
C TYR A 73 56.10 -30.09 24.35
N ILE A 74 54.82 -30.22 24.61
CA ILE A 74 54.00 -29.09 24.98
C ILE A 74 54.48 -28.44 26.28
N ASN A 75 54.68 -29.23 27.32
CA ASN A 75 55.11 -28.72 28.64
C ASN A 75 56.53 -28.17 28.63
N SER A 76 57.44 -28.73 27.88
CA SER A 76 58.85 -28.34 27.84
C SER A 76 59.16 -27.19 26.89
N THR A 77 58.47 -27.10 25.79
CA THR A 77 58.83 -26.16 24.70
C THR A 77 57.67 -25.20 24.34
N VAL A 78 56.48 -25.71 24.15
CA VAL A 78 55.35 -24.90 23.63
C VAL A 78 54.81 -23.94 24.67
N LEU A 79 54.45 -24.41 25.85
CA LEU A 79 53.90 -23.57 26.91
C LEU A 79 54.87 -22.50 27.41
N PRO A 80 56.19 -22.80 27.65
CA PRO A 80 57.13 -21.76 28.03
C PRO A 80 57.25 -20.66 27.01
N ALA A 81 57.30 -21.00 25.72
CA ALA A 81 57.35 -20.02 24.61
C ALA A 81 56.08 -19.14 24.55
N LEU A 82 54.91 -19.68 24.81
CA LEU A 82 53.66 -18.95 24.84
C LEU A 82 53.52 -18.07 26.09
N ARG A 83 53.98 -18.55 27.24
CA ARG A 83 53.91 -17.80 28.50
C ARG A 83 54.83 -16.58 28.54
N GLU A 84 55.92 -16.57 27.79
CA GLU A 84 56.85 -15.42 27.68
C GLU A 84 56.26 -14.24 26.92
N LYS A 85 55.31 -14.50 26.01
CA LYS A 85 54.79 -13.51 25.05
C LYS A 85 53.41 -13.04 25.48
N HIS A 86 53.09 -11.80 25.10
CA HIS A 86 51.83 -11.15 25.42
C HIS A 86 51.21 -10.52 24.20
N ASP A 87 49.92 -10.32 24.22
CA ASP A 87 49.12 -9.63 23.19
C ASP A 87 49.34 -10.23 21.77
N GLU A 88 49.59 -9.39 20.81
CA GLU A 88 49.76 -9.80 19.40
C GLU A 88 50.90 -10.79 19.20
N TYR A 89 52.01 -10.62 19.93
CA TYR A 89 53.16 -11.54 19.87
C TYR A 89 52.80 -12.95 20.37
N MET A 90 52.00 -13.03 21.41
CA MET A 90 51.46 -14.30 21.88
C MET A 90 50.57 -14.97 20.82
N LEU A 91 49.71 -14.19 20.15
CA LEU A 91 48.86 -14.71 19.09
C LEU A 91 49.68 -15.26 17.90
N ARG A 92 50.75 -14.59 17.51
CA ARG A 92 51.62 -15.03 16.44
C ARG A 92 52.34 -16.34 16.80
N GLU A 93 52.83 -16.42 18.04
CA GLU A 93 53.43 -17.63 18.57
C GLU A 93 52.42 -18.79 18.64
N LEU A 94 51.22 -18.52 19.11
CA LEU A 94 50.12 -19.53 19.16
C LEU A 94 49.79 -20.12 17.78
N VAL A 95 49.68 -19.29 16.76
CA VAL A 95 49.41 -19.71 15.40
C VAL A 95 50.54 -20.59 14.89
N LYS A 96 51.79 -20.19 15.13
CA LYS A 96 52.95 -20.98 14.76
C LYS A 96 52.95 -22.33 15.46
N ARG A 97 52.73 -22.35 16.78
CA ARG A 97 52.71 -23.59 17.58
C ARG A 97 51.56 -24.51 17.20
N TRP A 98 50.39 -23.96 16.89
CA TRP A 98 49.26 -24.76 16.41
C TRP A 98 49.54 -25.39 15.05
N SER A 99 50.10 -24.64 14.12
CA SER A 99 50.51 -25.16 12.82
C SER A 99 51.55 -26.29 12.96
N ASN A 100 52.55 -26.07 13.82
CA ASN A 100 53.56 -27.09 14.11
C ASN A 100 52.94 -28.32 14.79
N HIS A 101 51.99 -28.12 15.70
CA HIS A 101 51.26 -29.20 16.36
C HIS A 101 50.49 -30.07 15.36
N LYS A 102 49.80 -29.46 14.41
CA LYS A 102 49.08 -30.18 13.36
C LYS A 102 50.05 -31.00 12.48
N VAL A 103 51.23 -30.46 12.18
CA VAL A 103 52.25 -31.21 11.47
C VAL A 103 52.76 -32.39 12.30
N MET A 104 53.01 -32.16 13.59
CA MET A 104 53.43 -33.21 14.52
C MET A 104 52.39 -34.34 14.61
N VAL A 105 51.11 -33.99 14.78
CA VAL A 105 49.99 -34.94 14.80
C VAL A 105 49.97 -35.77 13.50
N ARG A 106 50.11 -35.13 12.37
CA ARG A 106 50.13 -35.81 11.05
C ARG A 106 51.27 -36.81 10.92
N TRP A 107 52.48 -36.44 11.33
CA TRP A 107 53.62 -37.35 11.25
C TRP A 107 53.57 -38.47 12.29
N LEU A 108 53.29 -38.15 13.54
CA LEU A 108 53.17 -39.15 14.59
C LEU A 108 52.02 -40.13 14.35
N SER A 109 50.88 -39.69 13.89
CA SER A 109 49.78 -40.57 13.55
C SER A 109 50.11 -41.52 12.39
N ARG A 110 50.97 -41.12 11.48
CA ARG A 110 51.49 -41.99 10.43
C ARG A 110 52.48 -43.03 10.95
N PHE A 111 53.39 -42.63 11.84
CA PHE A 111 54.30 -43.60 12.47
C PHE A 111 53.55 -44.64 13.27
N PHE A 112 52.50 -44.25 13.97
CA PHE A 112 51.71 -45.12 14.80
C PHE A 112 50.43 -45.64 14.12
N TYR A 113 50.34 -45.54 12.79
CA TYR A 113 49.13 -45.86 12.03
C TYR A 113 48.56 -47.25 12.29
N TYR A 114 49.42 -48.25 12.60
CA TYR A 114 48.97 -49.62 12.94
C TYR A 114 48.02 -49.61 14.15
N LEU A 115 48.25 -48.72 15.16
CA LEU A 115 47.38 -48.61 16.31
C LEU A 115 46.00 -48.09 15.91
N ASP A 116 45.94 -47.12 15.05
CA ASP A 116 44.66 -46.58 14.56
C ASP A 116 43.83 -47.67 13.85
N ARG A 117 44.49 -48.41 13.01
CA ARG A 117 43.81 -49.40 12.16
C ARG A 117 43.33 -50.64 12.91
N TYR A 118 44.07 -51.12 13.87
CA TYR A 118 43.80 -52.43 14.51
C TYR A 118 43.54 -52.38 15.98
N PHE A 119 44.28 -51.60 16.74
CA PHE A 119 44.16 -51.55 18.19
C PHE A 119 43.00 -50.65 18.63
N ILE A 120 42.95 -49.43 18.15
CA ILE A 120 41.94 -48.45 18.46
C ILE A 120 40.53 -48.90 18.00
N ALA A 121 40.47 -49.44 16.78
CA ALA A 121 39.22 -49.93 16.22
C ALA A 121 38.60 -51.09 17.06
N ARG A 122 39.41 -51.96 17.64
CA ARG A 122 38.96 -53.05 18.48
C ARG A 122 38.51 -52.65 19.88
N ARG A 123 39.05 -51.58 20.43
CA ARG A 123 38.83 -51.14 21.80
C ARG A 123 37.94 -49.91 21.91
N SER A 124 37.48 -49.39 20.78
CA SER A 124 36.67 -48.14 20.74
C SER A 124 37.32 -46.98 21.49
N LEU A 125 38.63 -46.84 21.34
CA LEU A 125 39.41 -45.76 21.90
C LEU A 125 39.39 -44.54 20.94
N PRO A 126 39.69 -43.31 21.41
CA PRO A 126 39.86 -42.15 20.54
C PRO A 126 40.92 -42.36 19.47
N PRO A 127 40.69 -41.99 18.19
CA PRO A 127 41.68 -42.04 17.14
C PRO A 127 42.96 -41.24 17.47
N LEU A 128 44.09 -41.58 16.90
CA LEU A 128 45.35 -40.88 17.18
C LEU A 128 45.32 -39.39 16.87
N ASN A 129 44.66 -38.99 15.81
CA ASN A 129 44.46 -37.58 15.48
C ASN A 129 43.70 -36.85 16.58
N GLU A 130 42.63 -37.44 17.08
CA GLU A 130 41.84 -36.90 18.18
C GLU A 130 42.67 -36.80 19.47
N VAL A 131 43.43 -37.82 19.81
CA VAL A 131 44.34 -37.80 20.97
C VAL A 131 45.35 -36.68 20.88
N GLY A 132 45.98 -36.47 19.73
CA GLY A 132 46.91 -35.38 19.50
C GLY A 132 46.28 -34.01 19.67
N LEU A 133 45.13 -33.80 19.07
CA LEU A 133 44.38 -32.53 19.22
C LEU A 133 43.87 -32.30 20.64
N THR A 134 43.45 -33.36 21.31
CA THR A 134 43.01 -33.30 22.71
C THR A 134 44.16 -32.91 23.65
N CYS A 135 45.40 -33.38 23.42
CA CYS A 135 46.55 -32.95 24.20
C CYS A 135 46.80 -31.42 24.14
N PHE A 136 46.72 -30.87 22.96
CA PHE A 136 46.85 -29.42 22.78
C PHE A 136 45.70 -28.67 23.42
N ARG A 137 44.47 -29.15 23.29
CA ARG A 137 43.31 -28.60 23.95
C ARG A 137 43.46 -28.56 25.45
N ASP A 138 43.81 -29.66 26.05
CA ASP A 138 43.85 -29.79 27.52
C ASP A 138 45.00 -29.03 28.17
N LEU A 139 46.16 -28.96 27.51
CA LEU A 139 47.37 -28.35 28.06
C LEU A 139 47.55 -26.87 27.60
N VAL A 140 47.26 -26.55 26.38
CA VAL A 140 47.52 -25.19 25.84
C VAL A 140 46.24 -24.40 25.79
N TYR A 141 45.23 -24.90 25.13
CA TYR A 141 43.99 -24.16 24.90
C TYR A 141 43.25 -23.86 26.20
N ASN A 142 43.07 -24.83 27.08
CA ASN A 142 42.38 -24.64 28.37
C ASN A 142 43.08 -23.63 29.27
N GLU A 143 44.38 -23.50 29.17
CA GLU A 143 45.16 -22.52 29.94
C GLU A 143 45.11 -21.13 29.33
N LEU A 144 45.24 -21.03 28.03
CA LEU A 144 45.47 -19.77 27.32
C LEU A 144 44.27 -19.14 26.64
N HIS A 145 43.17 -19.89 26.43
CA HIS A 145 42.05 -19.40 25.63
C HIS A 145 41.49 -18.08 26.13
N SER A 146 41.47 -17.84 27.42
CA SER A 146 41.01 -16.58 28.02
C SER A 146 41.90 -15.39 27.66
N LYS A 147 43.22 -15.57 27.74
CA LYS A 147 44.20 -14.54 27.36
C LYS A 147 44.20 -14.29 25.86
N VAL A 148 44.02 -15.34 25.07
CA VAL A 148 43.93 -15.27 23.60
C VAL A 148 42.67 -14.51 23.20
N LYS A 149 41.56 -14.82 23.83
CA LYS A 149 40.30 -14.11 23.65
C LYS A 149 40.45 -12.61 23.92
N GLU A 150 41.00 -12.25 25.04
CA GLU A 150 41.24 -10.84 25.41
C GLU A 150 42.10 -10.11 24.40
N ALA A 151 43.20 -10.74 23.95
CA ALA A 151 44.07 -10.17 22.92
C ALA A 151 43.38 -9.99 21.57
N VAL A 152 42.56 -10.97 21.14
CA VAL A 152 41.80 -10.89 19.89
C VAL A 152 40.76 -9.78 19.98
N ILE A 153 40.01 -9.72 21.07
CA ILE A 153 38.97 -8.67 21.27
C ILE A 153 39.63 -7.29 21.29
N ALA A 154 40.78 -7.14 21.95
CA ALA A 154 41.53 -5.87 21.94
C ALA A 154 41.94 -5.43 20.53
N LEU A 155 42.36 -6.35 19.67
CA LEU A 155 42.69 -6.05 18.28
C LEU A 155 41.44 -5.72 17.45
N VAL A 156 40.34 -6.40 17.67
CA VAL A 156 39.07 -6.07 17.04
C VAL A 156 38.61 -4.66 17.41
N ASP A 157 38.72 -4.28 18.67
CA ASP A 157 38.39 -2.93 19.15
C ASP A 157 39.30 -1.86 18.53
N LYS A 158 40.60 -2.15 18.37
CA LYS A 158 41.52 -1.26 17.67
C LYS A 158 41.10 -1.04 16.22
N GLU A 159 40.72 -2.11 15.52
CA GLU A 159 40.20 -1.99 14.15
C GLU A 159 38.92 -1.14 14.11
N ARG A 160 38.01 -1.30 15.06
CA ARG A 160 36.81 -0.48 15.19
C ARG A 160 37.12 1.01 15.37
N GLU A 161 38.21 1.33 16.05
CA GLU A 161 38.69 2.72 16.20
C GLU A 161 39.49 3.23 14.98
N GLY A 162 39.62 2.44 13.93
CA GLY A 162 40.23 2.83 12.67
C GLY A 162 41.72 2.45 12.54
N GLU A 163 42.30 1.72 13.49
CA GLU A 163 43.67 1.21 13.36
C GLU A 163 43.74 0.00 12.42
N GLN A 164 44.84 -0.13 11.72
CA GLN A 164 45.08 -1.31 10.91
C GLN A 164 45.59 -2.47 11.77
N ILE A 165 45.03 -3.65 11.54
CA ILE A 165 45.38 -4.89 12.23
C ILE A 165 45.70 -6.00 11.23
N ASP A 166 46.43 -7.00 11.70
CA ASP A 166 46.71 -8.21 10.90
C ASP A 166 45.49 -9.15 10.91
N ARG A 167 44.63 -9.00 9.92
CA ARG A 167 43.38 -9.79 9.79
C ARG A 167 43.65 -11.28 9.54
N ALA A 168 44.73 -11.58 8.83
CA ALA A 168 45.14 -12.98 8.58
C ALA A 168 45.52 -13.68 9.88
N LEU A 169 46.24 -12.97 10.77
CA LEU A 169 46.55 -13.48 12.10
C LEU A 169 45.28 -13.79 12.90
N LEU A 170 44.34 -12.89 12.94
CA LEU A 170 43.07 -13.09 13.67
C LEU A 170 42.31 -14.28 13.10
N LYS A 171 42.23 -14.40 11.79
CA LYS A 171 41.56 -15.55 11.15
C LYS A 171 42.21 -16.87 11.59
N ASN A 172 43.53 -16.95 11.55
CA ASN A 172 44.26 -18.15 11.94
C ASN A 172 44.06 -18.48 13.43
N VAL A 173 44.04 -17.47 14.31
CA VAL A 173 43.76 -17.66 15.75
C VAL A 173 42.34 -18.18 15.98
N LEU A 174 41.38 -17.61 15.30
CA LEU A 174 39.97 -17.99 15.48
C LEU A 174 39.67 -19.37 14.89
N ASP A 175 40.39 -19.74 13.83
CA ASP A 175 40.34 -21.10 13.27
C ASP A 175 40.78 -22.14 14.31
N ILE A 176 41.68 -21.80 15.23
CA ILE A 176 42.09 -22.69 16.33
C ILE A 176 40.88 -23.01 17.25
N TYR A 177 40.05 -22.02 17.58
CA TYR A 177 38.85 -22.24 18.38
C TYR A 177 37.87 -23.19 17.71
N VAL A 178 37.75 -23.09 16.40
CA VAL A 178 36.88 -23.97 15.60
C VAL A 178 37.45 -25.37 15.48
N GLU A 179 38.72 -25.47 15.13
CA GLU A 179 39.43 -26.77 14.91
C GLU A 179 39.55 -27.60 16.20
N ILE A 180 39.79 -26.95 17.33
CA ILE A 180 39.87 -27.62 18.65
C ILE A 180 38.53 -28.25 19.06
N GLY A 181 37.41 -27.71 18.59
CA GLY A 181 36.08 -28.32 18.79
C GLY A 181 35.85 -29.64 18.07
N MET A 182 36.73 -30.03 17.15
CA MET A 182 36.66 -31.28 16.38
C MET A 182 35.27 -31.52 15.74
N GLY A 183 34.75 -30.51 15.03
CA GLY A 183 33.42 -30.53 14.41
C GLY A 183 32.29 -29.99 15.28
N GLN A 184 32.56 -29.64 16.51
CA GLN A 184 31.64 -28.96 17.43
C GLN A 184 31.98 -27.47 17.53
N MET A 185 31.01 -26.59 17.40
CA MET A 185 31.23 -25.14 17.49
C MET A 185 31.23 -24.60 18.93
N GLU A 186 30.95 -25.45 19.91
CA GLU A 186 30.75 -25.08 21.31
C GLU A 186 31.93 -24.30 21.92
N ARG A 187 33.18 -24.71 21.59
CA ARG A 187 34.39 -24.01 22.06
C ARG A 187 34.50 -22.61 21.49
N TYR A 188 34.22 -22.44 20.23
CA TYR A 188 34.20 -21.13 19.59
C TYR A 188 33.10 -20.26 20.17
N GLU A 189 31.92 -20.79 20.34
CA GLU A 189 30.74 -20.05 20.82
C GLU A 189 30.87 -19.66 22.29
N GLU A 190 31.24 -20.58 23.17
CA GLU A 190 31.33 -20.32 24.62
C GLU A 190 32.58 -19.55 25.04
N ASP A 191 33.72 -19.92 24.47
CA ASP A 191 35.02 -19.38 24.92
C ASP A 191 35.41 -18.08 24.21
N PHE A 192 34.84 -17.76 23.09
CA PHE A 192 35.15 -16.55 22.31
C PHE A 192 33.92 -15.74 21.88
N GLU A 193 32.99 -16.34 21.13
CA GLU A 193 31.88 -15.62 20.49
C GLU A 193 31.04 -14.88 21.50
N SER A 194 30.66 -15.53 22.60
CA SER A 194 29.84 -14.91 23.66
C SER A 194 30.48 -13.65 24.26
N PHE A 195 31.78 -13.69 24.49
CA PHE A 195 32.53 -12.54 25.01
C PHE A 195 32.73 -11.45 23.95
N MET A 196 32.99 -11.84 22.74
CA MET A 196 33.07 -10.91 21.60
C MET A 196 31.74 -10.18 21.38
N LEU A 197 30.62 -10.88 21.48
CA LEU A 197 29.29 -10.27 21.38
C LEU A 197 29.01 -9.31 22.53
N GLN A 198 29.40 -9.64 23.75
CA GLN A 198 29.29 -8.73 24.88
C GLN A 198 30.14 -7.47 24.71
N ASP A 199 31.39 -7.61 24.27
CA ASP A 199 32.27 -6.49 23.99
C ASP A 199 31.74 -5.60 22.87
N THR A 200 31.21 -6.22 21.83
CA THR A 200 30.54 -5.53 20.71
C THR A 200 29.35 -4.72 21.20
N ALA A 201 28.52 -5.31 22.03
CA ALA A 201 27.38 -4.62 22.62
C ALA A 201 27.82 -3.41 23.46
N SER A 202 28.83 -3.57 24.29
CA SER A 202 29.39 -2.48 25.13
C SER A 202 30.01 -1.36 24.28
N TYR A 203 30.76 -1.72 23.24
CA TYR A 203 31.38 -0.76 22.34
C TYR A 203 30.32 0.10 21.62
N TYR A 204 29.33 -0.53 21.03
CA TYR A 204 28.29 0.19 20.29
C TYR A 204 27.29 0.88 21.20
N SER A 205 27.03 0.37 22.41
CA SER A 205 26.24 1.08 23.42
C SER A 205 26.87 2.43 23.77
N ARG A 206 28.18 2.44 24.00
CA ARG A 206 28.92 3.67 24.27
C ARG A 206 28.93 4.64 23.08
N LYS A 207 29.18 4.14 21.88
CA LYS A 207 29.14 4.97 20.66
C LYS A 207 27.75 5.53 20.41
N ALA A 208 26.72 4.70 20.52
CA ALA A 208 25.34 5.11 20.31
C ALA A 208 24.88 6.19 21.30
N SER A 209 25.25 6.07 22.58
CA SER A 209 24.91 7.07 23.59
C SER A 209 25.53 8.44 23.32
N SER A 210 26.73 8.48 22.75
CA SER A 210 27.37 9.71 22.31
C SER A 210 26.72 10.26 21.04
N TRP A 211 26.58 9.44 20.01
CA TRP A 211 26.05 9.87 18.73
C TRP A 211 24.59 10.33 18.76
N ILE A 212 23.77 9.70 19.59
CA ILE A 212 22.35 10.11 19.70
C ILE A 212 22.19 11.54 20.22
N GLN A 213 23.13 12.02 21.01
CA GLN A 213 23.13 13.39 21.52
C GLN A 213 23.78 14.39 20.59
N GLU A 214 24.87 14.01 19.93
CA GLU A 214 25.69 14.90 19.12
C GLU A 214 25.27 14.99 17.66
N ASP A 215 24.79 13.90 17.08
CA ASP A 215 24.51 13.79 15.65
C ASP A 215 23.05 14.07 15.32
N SER A 216 22.83 14.56 14.09
CA SER A 216 21.50 14.58 13.48
C SER A 216 21.03 13.16 13.15
N CYS A 217 19.72 12.97 12.96
CA CYS A 217 19.18 11.67 12.58
C CYS A 217 19.80 11.11 11.29
N PRO A 218 19.97 11.86 10.19
CA PRO A 218 20.64 11.37 9.00
C PRO A 218 22.09 10.94 9.24
N ASP A 219 22.86 11.72 9.98
CA ASP A 219 24.26 11.40 10.30
C ASP A 219 24.36 10.15 11.16
N TYR A 220 23.49 10.03 12.16
CA TYR A 220 23.43 8.83 13.00
C TYR A 220 23.11 7.58 12.18
N MET A 221 22.13 7.65 11.30
CA MET A 221 21.75 6.54 10.41
C MET A 221 22.88 6.15 9.46
N LEU A 222 23.57 7.14 8.90
CA LEU A 222 24.72 6.89 8.02
C LEU A 222 25.83 6.17 8.77
N LYS A 223 26.20 6.64 9.95
CA LYS A 223 27.18 5.99 10.82
C LYS A 223 26.76 4.56 11.18
N SER A 224 25.50 4.35 11.52
CA SER A 224 24.94 3.04 11.85
C SER A 224 25.01 2.06 10.67
N GLU A 225 24.66 2.51 9.48
CA GLU A 225 24.75 1.71 8.26
C GLU A 225 26.19 1.32 7.93
N GLU A 226 27.13 2.27 8.05
CA GLU A 226 28.56 2.00 7.88
C GLU A 226 29.09 1.00 8.92
N CYS A 227 28.70 1.14 10.18
CA CYS A 227 29.10 0.21 11.23
C CYS A 227 28.58 -1.21 10.95
N LEU A 228 27.36 -1.36 10.55
CA LEU A 228 26.78 -2.66 10.18
C LEU A 228 27.52 -3.29 8.99
N LYS A 229 27.85 -2.50 7.99
CA LYS A 229 28.64 -2.95 6.85
C LYS A 229 30.02 -3.42 7.26
N LYS A 230 30.71 -2.63 8.07
CA LYS A 230 32.06 -2.97 8.58
C LYS A 230 32.05 -4.24 9.43
N GLU A 231 31.04 -4.43 10.27
CA GLU A 231 30.91 -5.65 11.08
C GLU A 231 30.70 -6.90 10.20
N ARG A 232 29.91 -6.81 9.14
CA ARG A 232 29.76 -7.91 8.17
C ARG A 232 31.06 -8.19 7.43
N GLU A 233 31.83 -7.17 7.09
CA GLU A 233 33.15 -7.32 6.50
C GLU A 233 34.12 -8.03 7.43
N ARG A 234 34.07 -7.75 8.74
CA ARG A 234 34.87 -8.46 9.75
C ARG A 234 34.57 -9.94 9.78
N VAL A 235 33.30 -10.32 9.71
CA VAL A 235 32.90 -11.74 9.62
C VAL A 235 33.52 -12.38 8.37
N THR A 236 33.46 -11.70 7.24
CA THR A 236 34.04 -12.20 5.99
C THR A 236 35.56 -12.36 6.07
N HIS A 237 36.22 -11.45 6.77
CA HIS A 237 37.70 -11.43 6.84
C HIS A 237 38.29 -12.40 7.85
N TYR A 238 37.72 -12.53 9.03
CA TYR A 238 38.35 -13.34 10.08
C TYR A 238 37.40 -14.05 11.06
N LEU A 239 36.17 -13.60 11.25
CA LEU A 239 35.21 -14.31 12.09
C LEU A 239 34.59 -15.51 11.38
N HIS A 240 34.13 -16.48 12.16
CA HIS A 240 33.41 -17.61 11.59
C HIS A 240 32.03 -17.14 11.05
N SER A 241 31.61 -17.70 9.93
CA SER A 241 30.34 -17.31 9.26
C SER A 241 29.10 -17.45 10.15
N SER A 242 29.11 -18.38 11.08
CA SER A 242 28.01 -18.59 12.06
C SER A 242 27.81 -17.41 13.01
N SER A 243 28.81 -16.56 13.19
CA SER A 243 28.73 -15.38 14.04
C SER A 243 28.02 -14.21 13.39
N GLU A 244 27.85 -14.19 12.06
CA GLU A 244 27.25 -13.05 11.34
C GLU A 244 25.85 -12.67 11.84
N PRO A 245 24.87 -13.59 11.91
CA PRO A 245 23.54 -13.22 12.39
C PRO A 245 23.53 -12.68 13.81
N LYS A 246 24.28 -13.28 14.70
CA LYS A 246 24.37 -12.90 16.12
C LYS A 246 25.06 -11.54 16.28
N LEU A 247 26.15 -11.31 15.56
CA LEU A 247 26.90 -10.05 15.57
C LEU A 247 26.04 -8.90 15.05
N VAL A 248 25.41 -9.09 13.89
CA VAL A 248 24.54 -8.10 13.27
C VAL A 248 23.35 -7.77 14.19
N GLU A 249 22.73 -8.76 14.81
CA GLU A 249 21.65 -8.57 15.78
C GLU A 249 22.10 -7.71 16.97
N LYS A 250 23.26 -7.98 17.54
CA LYS A 250 23.80 -7.19 18.66
C LYS A 250 24.07 -5.75 18.29
N VAL A 251 24.68 -5.52 17.14
CA VAL A 251 24.96 -4.16 16.63
C VAL A 251 23.66 -3.42 16.32
N GLN A 252 22.70 -4.06 15.68
CA GLN A 252 21.38 -3.47 15.42
C GLN A 252 20.66 -3.12 16.72
N HIS A 253 20.70 -4.01 17.71
CA HIS A 253 20.08 -3.75 19.00
C HIS A 253 20.64 -2.48 19.64
N GLU A 254 21.96 -2.37 19.78
CA GLU A 254 22.60 -1.24 20.46
C GLU A 254 22.51 0.07 19.68
N LEU A 255 22.63 0.04 18.37
CA LEU A 255 22.57 1.24 17.53
C LEU A 255 21.16 1.70 17.22
N LEU A 256 20.24 0.77 16.97
CA LEU A 256 18.93 1.07 16.39
C LEU A 256 17.79 0.77 17.35
N VAL A 257 17.71 -0.43 17.93
CA VAL A 257 16.54 -0.83 18.72
C VAL A 257 16.41 0.01 20.00
N VAL A 258 17.50 0.24 20.72
CA VAL A 258 17.50 1.01 21.97
C VAL A 258 17.10 2.46 21.75
N TYR A 259 17.55 3.06 20.66
CA TYR A 259 17.33 4.48 20.34
C TYR A 259 16.32 4.71 19.22
N ALA A 260 15.59 3.66 18.79
CA ALA A 260 14.68 3.73 17.66
C ALA A 260 13.69 4.89 17.75
N ASN A 261 12.97 5.00 18.86
CA ASN A 261 11.98 6.06 19.06
C ASN A 261 12.63 7.44 19.21
N GLN A 262 13.71 7.53 19.99
CA GLN A 262 14.42 8.80 20.19
C GLN A 262 14.99 9.36 18.88
N LEU A 263 15.51 8.48 18.02
CA LEU A 263 16.02 8.85 16.70
C LEU A 263 14.91 9.37 15.77
N LEU A 264 13.75 8.69 15.76
CA LEU A 264 12.59 9.11 14.96
C LEU A 264 12.00 10.45 15.41
N GLU A 265 12.04 10.72 16.73
CA GLU A 265 11.41 11.89 17.34
C GLU A 265 12.36 13.10 17.48
N LYS A 266 13.56 13.07 16.94
CA LYS A 266 14.45 14.24 16.93
C LYS A 266 13.76 15.43 16.26
N GLU A 267 13.68 16.55 16.97
CA GLU A 267 12.84 17.71 16.62
C GLU A 267 13.19 18.31 15.25
N HIS A 268 14.47 18.44 14.93
CA HIS A 268 14.93 19.10 13.72
C HIS A 268 15.46 18.17 12.62
N SER A 269 15.60 16.89 12.89
CA SER A 269 16.21 15.94 11.97
C SER A 269 15.57 14.54 11.97
N GLY A 270 14.55 14.33 12.79
CA GLY A 270 13.82 13.07 12.87
C GLY A 270 12.94 12.78 11.65
N CYS A 271 12.17 11.72 11.71
CA CYS A 271 11.32 11.27 10.61
C CYS A 271 10.36 12.37 10.12
N ARG A 272 9.77 13.14 11.03
CA ARG A 272 8.89 14.26 10.68
C ARG A 272 9.61 15.35 9.88
N ALA A 273 10.83 15.70 10.29
CA ALA A 273 11.64 16.68 9.59
C ALA A 273 12.08 16.19 8.21
N LEU A 274 12.45 14.92 8.09
CA LEU A 274 12.82 14.31 6.82
C LEU A 274 11.66 14.29 5.83
N LEU A 275 10.45 13.98 6.29
CA LEU A 275 9.24 14.04 5.48
C LEU A 275 8.90 15.47 5.06
N ARG A 276 8.98 16.43 5.97
CA ARG A 276 8.73 17.85 5.70
C ARG A 276 9.69 18.42 4.65
N ASP A 277 10.96 18.08 4.74
CA ASP A 277 12.02 18.61 3.90
C ASP A 277 12.29 17.76 2.66
N ASP A 278 11.46 16.76 2.38
CA ASP A 278 11.55 15.87 1.21
C ASP A 278 12.92 15.16 1.07
N LYS A 279 13.49 14.73 2.16
CA LYS A 279 14.77 14.02 2.21
C LYS A 279 14.62 12.53 1.85
N VAL A 280 14.43 12.27 0.56
CA VAL A 280 14.11 10.94 0.02
C VAL A 280 15.19 9.90 0.33
N ASP A 281 16.47 10.26 0.16
CA ASP A 281 17.59 9.35 0.42
C ASP A 281 17.68 8.96 1.90
N ASP A 282 17.46 9.91 2.79
CA ASP A 282 17.48 9.67 4.23
C ASP A 282 16.29 8.81 4.68
N LEU A 283 15.12 9.03 4.08
CA LEU A 283 13.94 8.19 4.32
C LEU A 283 14.14 6.75 3.83
N SER A 284 14.77 6.56 2.68
CA SER A 284 15.13 5.25 2.15
C SER A 284 16.10 4.53 3.07
N ARG A 285 17.08 5.25 3.61
CA ARG A 285 18.02 4.71 4.59
C ARG A 285 17.32 4.33 5.88
N MET A 286 16.42 5.17 6.37
CA MET A 286 15.60 4.90 7.56
C MET A 286 14.78 3.61 7.36
N TYR A 287 14.15 3.43 6.22
CA TYR A 287 13.45 2.20 5.90
C TYR A 287 14.36 0.98 5.94
N ARG A 288 15.52 1.04 5.28
CA ARG A 288 16.48 -0.08 5.25
C ARG A 288 16.94 -0.49 6.65
N LEU A 289 17.18 0.48 7.52
CA LEU A 289 17.62 0.22 8.89
C LEU A 289 16.48 -0.30 9.77
N TYR A 290 15.33 0.34 9.72
CA TYR A 290 14.19 -0.03 10.58
C TYR A 290 13.47 -1.30 10.12
N HIS A 291 13.54 -1.63 8.85
CA HIS A 291 12.95 -2.87 8.32
C HIS A 291 13.47 -4.14 9.01
N LYS A 292 14.71 -4.12 9.43
CA LYS A 292 15.37 -5.26 10.09
C LYS A 292 15.05 -5.38 11.58
N ILE A 293 14.43 -4.38 12.16
CA ILE A 293 14.00 -4.37 13.55
C ILE A 293 12.61 -4.99 13.64
N VAL A 294 12.38 -5.87 14.61
CA VAL A 294 11.04 -6.41 14.88
C VAL A 294 10.09 -5.26 15.23
N ARG A 295 9.02 -5.11 14.45
CA ARG A 295 8.06 -4.00 14.55
C ARG A 295 8.68 -2.60 14.42
N GLY A 296 9.88 -2.50 13.87
CA GLY A 296 10.57 -1.22 13.73
C GLY A 296 9.91 -0.26 12.76
N LEU A 297 9.23 -0.78 11.73
CA LEU A 297 8.54 0.04 10.73
C LEU A 297 7.19 0.60 11.20
N GLU A 298 6.57 0.04 12.22
CA GLU A 298 5.27 0.52 12.72
C GLU A 298 5.30 2.00 13.16
N PRO A 299 6.28 2.46 13.98
CA PRO A 299 6.38 3.87 14.32
C PRO A 299 6.66 4.77 13.11
N VAL A 300 7.48 4.32 12.17
CA VAL A 300 7.79 5.06 10.94
C VAL A 300 6.54 5.21 10.07
N ALA A 301 5.80 4.13 9.88
CA ALA A 301 4.53 4.14 9.16
C ALA A 301 3.49 5.04 9.83
N ASN A 302 3.43 5.05 11.17
CA ASN A 302 2.53 5.92 11.91
C ASN A 302 2.88 7.41 11.74
N ILE A 303 4.16 7.76 11.78
CA ILE A 303 4.62 9.13 11.53
C ILE A 303 4.34 9.53 10.08
N PHE A 304 4.57 8.65 9.12
CA PHE A 304 4.22 8.86 7.71
C PHE A 304 2.72 9.13 7.54
N LYS A 305 1.88 8.30 8.15
CA LYS A 305 0.43 8.49 8.16
C LYS A 305 0.02 9.85 8.74
N GLN A 306 0.59 10.23 9.88
CA GLN A 306 0.31 11.52 10.52
C GLN A 306 0.75 12.70 9.64
N HIS A 307 1.90 12.59 9.00
CA HIS A 307 2.41 13.63 8.09
C HIS A 307 1.51 13.82 6.86
N VAL A 308 1.15 12.73 6.19
CA VAL A 308 0.25 12.77 5.04
C VAL A 308 -1.14 13.29 5.44
N THR A 309 -1.65 12.86 6.58
CA THR A 309 -2.92 13.33 7.12
C THR A 309 -2.88 14.83 7.40
N ALA A 310 -1.81 15.33 7.99
CA ALA A 310 -1.64 16.77 8.28
C ALA A 310 -1.58 17.61 7.00
N GLU A 311 -0.84 17.18 6.00
CA GLU A 311 -0.80 17.86 4.69
C GLU A 311 -2.16 17.83 3.98
N GLY A 312 -2.84 16.71 3.99
CA GLY A 312 -4.18 16.58 3.43
C GLY A 312 -5.20 17.46 4.15
N ASN A 313 -5.17 17.51 5.47
CA ASN A 313 -6.01 18.40 6.28
C ASN A 313 -5.73 19.88 6.00
N ALA A 314 -4.46 20.23 5.79
CA ALA A 314 -4.08 21.61 5.42
C ALA A 314 -4.65 22.02 4.06
N LEU A 315 -4.64 21.12 3.08
CA LEU A 315 -5.28 21.36 1.77
C LEU A 315 -6.79 21.55 1.90
N VAL A 316 -7.46 20.73 2.69
CA VAL A 316 -8.91 20.83 2.93
C VAL A 316 -9.24 22.13 3.65
N GLN A 317 -8.47 22.50 4.67
CA GLN A 317 -8.67 23.73 5.42
C GLN A 317 -8.44 24.98 4.55
N GLN A 318 -7.42 24.97 3.72
CA GLN A 318 -7.16 26.05 2.77
C GLN A 318 -8.32 26.23 1.77
N ALA A 319 -8.87 25.13 1.29
CA ALA A 319 -10.03 25.17 0.40
C ALA A 319 -11.28 25.71 1.11
N GLU A 320 -11.52 25.31 2.37
CA GLU A 320 -12.61 25.81 3.20
C GLU A 320 -12.48 27.32 3.45
N ASP A 321 -11.31 27.79 3.86
CA ASP A 321 -11.04 29.21 4.13
C ASP A 321 -11.21 30.06 2.87
N THR A 322 -10.78 29.56 1.72
CA THR A 322 -10.92 30.25 0.44
C THR A 322 -12.38 30.31 0.01
N ALA A 323 -13.15 29.25 0.22
CA ALA A 323 -14.56 29.18 -0.11
C ALA A 323 -15.41 30.14 0.75
N THR A 324 -15.04 30.33 2.02
CA THR A 324 -15.75 31.26 2.94
C THR A 324 -15.48 32.74 2.63
N ASN A 325 -14.32 33.04 2.05
CA ASN A 325 -13.87 34.42 1.81
C ASN A 325 -14.19 34.97 0.40
N GLN A 326 -14.74 34.15 -0.50
CA GLN A 326 -15.00 34.54 -1.89
C GLN A 326 -16.45 34.37 -2.34
N ALA A 327 -16.84 35.12 -3.40
CA ALA A 327 -18.19 35.04 -3.97
C ALA A 327 -18.43 33.66 -4.64
N ALA A 328 -19.69 33.23 -4.68
CA ALA A 328 -20.15 31.91 -5.13
C ALA A 328 -19.60 31.41 -6.50
N ASN A 329 -19.24 32.33 -7.40
CA ASN A 329 -18.70 31.98 -8.74
C ASN A 329 -17.24 31.49 -8.72
N THR A 330 -16.48 31.80 -7.66
CA THR A 330 -15.09 31.36 -7.50
C THR A 330 -14.97 30.08 -6.67
N ALA A 331 -16.01 29.72 -5.92
CA ALA A 331 -16.03 28.50 -5.09
C ALA A 331 -15.86 27.22 -5.92
N SER A 332 -16.51 27.11 -7.09
CA SER A 332 -16.41 25.92 -7.94
C SER A 332 -15.03 25.72 -8.57
N VAL A 333 -14.31 26.83 -8.82
CA VAL A 333 -12.93 26.75 -9.33
C VAL A 333 -11.99 26.25 -8.23
N GLN A 334 -12.19 26.69 -7.01
CA GLN A 334 -11.39 26.27 -5.85
C GLN A 334 -11.59 24.79 -5.49
N GLU A 335 -12.81 24.29 -5.64
CA GLU A 335 -13.13 22.88 -5.44
C GLU A 335 -12.37 21.98 -6.43
N GLN A 336 -12.24 22.41 -7.68
CA GLN A 336 -11.45 21.69 -8.69
C GLN A 336 -9.95 21.72 -8.42
N VAL A 337 -9.44 22.87 -7.97
CA VAL A 337 -8.05 23.03 -7.55
C VAL A 337 -7.74 22.10 -6.37
N LEU A 338 -8.66 21.95 -5.43
CA LEU A 338 -8.51 21.03 -4.31
C LEU A 338 -8.32 19.58 -4.79
N ILE A 339 -9.18 19.11 -5.68
CA ILE A 339 -9.09 17.71 -6.18
C ILE A 339 -7.76 17.48 -6.92
N ARG A 340 -7.30 18.44 -7.69
CA ARG A 340 -5.98 18.35 -8.35
C ARG A 340 -4.83 18.28 -7.36
N LYS A 341 -4.85 19.11 -6.34
CA LYS A 341 -3.83 19.09 -5.28
C LYS A 341 -3.86 17.77 -4.50
N VAL A 342 -5.03 17.19 -4.28
CA VAL A 342 -5.17 15.87 -3.63
C VAL A 342 -4.59 14.77 -4.54
N ILE A 343 -4.84 14.83 -5.84
CA ILE A 343 -4.23 13.89 -6.80
C ILE A 343 -2.70 14.00 -6.81
N GLU A 344 -2.16 15.22 -6.86
CA GLU A 344 -0.72 15.48 -6.81
C GLU A 344 -0.10 14.97 -5.49
N LEU A 345 -0.78 15.18 -4.38
CA LEU A 345 -0.37 14.69 -3.07
C LEU A 345 -0.34 13.16 -3.04
N HIS A 346 -1.34 12.50 -3.60
CA HIS A 346 -1.39 11.06 -3.72
C HIS A 346 -0.24 10.51 -4.56
N ASP A 347 0.02 11.10 -5.71
CA ASP A 347 1.13 10.70 -6.58
C ASP A 347 2.48 10.87 -5.88
N LYS A 348 2.69 12.00 -5.22
CA LYS A 348 3.92 12.28 -4.45
C LYS A 348 4.19 11.19 -3.41
N TYR A 349 3.22 10.90 -2.57
CA TYR A 349 3.40 9.92 -1.48
C TYR A 349 3.32 8.48 -1.95
N MET A 350 2.68 8.19 -3.07
CA MET A 350 2.78 6.89 -3.69
C MET A 350 4.21 6.62 -4.19
N VAL A 351 4.87 7.62 -4.74
CA VAL A 351 6.31 7.56 -5.10
C VAL A 351 7.16 7.30 -3.86
N TYR A 352 6.86 7.94 -2.73
CA TYR A 352 7.56 7.64 -1.46
C TYR A 352 7.38 6.17 -1.05
N VAL A 353 6.17 5.65 -1.14
CA VAL A 353 5.88 4.24 -0.79
C VAL A 353 6.64 3.29 -1.71
N THR A 354 6.69 3.56 -3.01
CA THR A 354 7.36 2.69 -3.99
C THR A 354 8.88 2.78 -3.93
N GLU A 355 9.44 3.98 -3.86
CA GLU A 355 10.88 4.22 -3.95
C GLU A 355 11.57 4.24 -2.59
N CYS A 356 11.01 4.93 -1.61
CA CYS A 356 11.62 5.03 -0.28
C CYS A 356 11.33 3.80 0.59
N PHE A 357 10.12 3.27 0.52
CA PHE A 357 9.62 2.22 1.41
C PHE A 357 9.41 0.87 0.71
N GLN A 358 9.93 0.70 -0.49
CA GLN A 358 9.96 -0.55 -1.25
C GLN A 358 8.61 -1.28 -1.33
N ASN A 359 7.52 -0.54 -1.53
CA ASN A 359 6.15 -1.08 -1.60
C ASN A 359 5.71 -1.89 -0.36
N HIS A 360 6.24 -1.57 0.80
CA HIS A 360 5.89 -2.29 2.02
C HIS A 360 4.41 -2.08 2.38
N THR A 361 3.74 -3.16 2.78
CA THR A 361 2.30 -3.16 3.08
C THR A 361 1.88 -2.18 4.18
N LEU A 362 2.71 -1.98 5.21
CA LEU A 362 2.45 -1.00 6.28
C LEU A 362 2.34 0.43 5.76
N PHE A 363 3.16 0.80 4.79
CA PHE A 363 3.15 2.14 4.20
C PHE A 363 2.00 2.33 3.22
N HIS A 364 1.63 1.30 2.45
CA HIS A 364 0.39 1.30 1.66
C HIS A 364 -0.84 1.47 2.55
N LYS A 365 -0.89 0.75 3.66
CA LYS A 365 -1.95 0.87 4.66
C LYS A 365 -1.98 2.26 5.29
N ALA A 366 -0.82 2.80 5.67
CA ALA A 366 -0.69 4.13 6.25
C ALA A 366 -1.18 5.23 5.28
N LEU A 367 -0.80 5.13 4.01
CA LEU A 367 -1.26 6.04 2.96
C LEU A 367 -2.77 5.96 2.78
N LYS A 368 -3.32 4.76 2.68
CA LYS A 368 -4.76 4.53 2.58
C LYS A 368 -5.51 5.14 3.75
N GLU A 369 -5.11 4.85 4.98
CA GLU A 369 -5.76 5.37 6.19
C GLU A 369 -5.67 6.90 6.28
N ALA A 370 -4.55 7.49 5.89
CA ALA A 370 -4.37 8.94 5.86
C ALA A 370 -5.33 9.61 4.87
N PHE A 371 -5.42 9.08 3.66
CA PHE A 371 -6.35 9.59 2.64
C PHE A 371 -7.81 9.38 3.04
N GLU A 372 -8.15 8.27 3.66
CA GLU A 372 -9.50 8.03 4.19
C GLU A 372 -9.92 9.06 5.25
N ILE A 373 -8.99 9.62 6.01
CA ILE A 373 -9.29 10.62 7.03
C ILE A 373 -9.67 11.97 6.39
N PHE A 374 -8.85 12.51 5.51
CA PHE A 374 -9.10 13.86 4.98
C PHE A 374 -9.96 13.88 3.71
N CYS A 375 -9.98 12.81 2.91
CA CYS A 375 -10.84 12.73 1.73
C CYS A 375 -12.33 12.63 2.06
N ASN A 376 -12.70 12.31 3.29
CA ASN A 376 -14.10 12.22 3.72
C ASN A 376 -14.61 13.48 4.46
N LYS A 377 -13.81 14.54 4.48
CA LYS A 377 -14.22 15.82 5.05
C LYS A 377 -15.06 16.62 4.05
N THR A 378 -16.05 17.33 4.56
CA THR A 378 -16.84 18.27 3.77
C THR A 378 -16.10 19.58 3.55
N VAL A 379 -16.29 20.21 2.39
CA VAL A 379 -15.74 21.54 2.05
C VAL A 379 -16.88 22.42 1.59
N ALA A 380 -17.07 23.56 2.24
CA ALA A 380 -18.15 24.51 1.94
C ALA A 380 -19.55 23.85 1.85
N GLY A 381 -19.80 22.86 2.69
CA GLY A 381 -21.06 22.10 2.71
C GLY A 381 -21.18 21.02 1.63
N SER A 382 -20.20 20.89 0.73
CA SER A 382 -20.13 19.82 -0.28
C SER A 382 -19.38 18.61 0.24
N SER A 383 -19.94 17.42 0.05
CA SER A 383 -19.24 16.17 0.37
C SER A 383 -18.11 15.91 -0.64
N SER A 384 -17.11 15.15 -0.24
CA SER A 384 -16.02 14.76 -1.14
C SER A 384 -16.53 13.95 -2.35
N ALA A 385 -17.56 13.15 -2.17
CA ALA A 385 -18.20 12.42 -3.27
C ALA A 385 -18.79 13.37 -4.33
N GLU A 386 -19.45 14.43 -3.90
CA GLU A 386 -19.98 15.46 -4.80
C GLU A 386 -18.84 16.22 -5.53
N LEU A 387 -17.80 16.60 -4.80
CA LEU A 387 -16.66 17.30 -5.36
C LEU A 387 -15.96 16.45 -6.44
N LEU A 388 -15.79 15.18 -6.18
CA LEU A 388 -15.16 14.26 -7.11
C LEU A 388 -16.02 14.04 -8.36
N ALA A 389 -17.32 13.89 -8.20
CA ALA A 389 -18.27 13.79 -9.31
C ALA A 389 -18.28 15.06 -10.17
N THR A 390 -18.22 16.23 -9.55
CA THR A 390 -18.13 17.53 -10.24
C THR A 390 -16.82 17.67 -11.00
N PHE A 391 -15.73 17.22 -10.43
CA PHE A 391 -14.42 17.21 -11.09
C PHE A 391 -14.43 16.34 -12.35
N CYS A 392 -14.97 15.12 -12.26
CA CYS A 392 -15.16 14.25 -13.42
C CYS A 392 -16.02 14.92 -14.51
N ASP A 393 -17.11 15.55 -14.13
CA ASP A 393 -18.01 16.24 -15.05
C ASP A 393 -17.29 17.37 -15.81
N ASN A 394 -16.46 18.15 -15.13
CA ASN A 394 -15.70 19.22 -15.75
C ASN A 394 -14.66 18.74 -16.76
N ILE A 395 -14.09 17.56 -16.52
CA ILE A 395 -13.15 16.94 -17.48
C ILE A 395 -13.88 16.39 -18.71
N LEU A 396 -15.04 15.77 -18.50
CA LEU A 396 -15.75 15.02 -19.51
C LEU A 396 -16.68 15.88 -20.38
N LYS A 397 -17.06 17.07 -19.95
CA LYS A 397 -17.97 17.94 -20.71
C LYS A 397 -17.25 18.76 -21.78
N LYS A 398 -17.98 19.09 -22.86
CA LYS A 398 -17.53 20.02 -23.90
C LYS A 398 -17.27 21.42 -23.30
N GLY A 399 -16.11 21.98 -23.58
CA GLY A 399 -15.75 23.29 -23.10
C GLY A 399 -15.47 23.34 -21.59
N GLY A 400 -15.07 22.24 -21.01
CA GLY A 400 -14.59 22.20 -19.64
C GLY A 400 -13.43 23.16 -19.38
N SER A 401 -13.18 23.47 -18.11
CA SER A 401 -12.23 24.51 -17.68
C SER A 401 -10.79 24.31 -18.14
N GLU A 402 -10.47 23.14 -18.69
CA GLU A 402 -9.11 22.80 -19.09
C GLU A 402 -9.07 22.08 -20.44
N LYS A 403 -8.16 22.57 -21.28
CA LYS A 403 -7.82 21.91 -22.55
C LYS A 403 -6.73 20.86 -22.27
N LEU A 404 -7.14 19.68 -21.85
CA LEU A 404 -6.24 18.55 -21.66
C LEU A 404 -6.16 17.72 -22.93
N SER A 405 -5.01 17.08 -23.18
CA SER A 405 -4.88 16.05 -24.21
C SER A 405 -5.68 14.80 -23.83
N ASP A 406 -6.03 13.97 -24.79
CA ASP A 406 -6.75 12.73 -24.52
C ASP A 406 -6.01 11.81 -23.55
N GLU A 407 -4.68 11.73 -23.67
CA GLU A 407 -3.82 10.97 -22.75
C GLU A 407 -3.87 11.53 -21.32
N ALA A 408 -3.83 12.86 -21.18
CA ALA A 408 -3.92 13.51 -19.87
C ALA A 408 -5.29 13.33 -19.23
N ILE A 409 -6.37 13.31 -20.02
CA ILE A 409 -7.72 13.02 -19.54
C ILE A 409 -7.79 11.58 -19.02
N GLU A 410 -7.31 10.60 -19.77
CA GLU A 410 -7.32 9.19 -19.37
C GLU A 410 -6.50 8.95 -18.10
N ASP A 411 -5.32 9.55 -17.98
CA ASP A 411 -4.49 9.48 -16.79
C ASP A 411 -5.18 10.09 -15.57
N THR A 412 -5.78 11.26 -15.74
CA THR A 412 -6.53 11.93 -14.67
C THR A 412 -7.74 11.13 -14.23
N LEU A 413 -8.50 10.54 -15.16
CA LEU A 413 -9.65 9.68 -14.84
C LEU A 413 -9.23 8.44 -14.06
N GLU A 414 -8.11 7.84 -14.40
CA GLU A 414 -7.56 6.71 -13.65
C GLU A 414 -7.20 7.10 -12.21
N LYS A 415 -6.57 8.26 -12.02
CA LYS A 415 -6.23 8.79 -10.69
C LYS A 415 -7.47 9.13 -9.87
N VAL A 416 -8.51 9.68 -10.48
CA VAL A 416 -9.79 9.95 -9.83
C VAL A 416 -10.46 8.65 -9.35
N VAL A 417 -10.45 7.61 -10.15
CA VAL A 417 -11.00 6.31 -9.77
C VAL A 417 -10.20 5.72 -8.59
N LYS A 418 -8.90 5.88 -8.55
CA LYS A 418 -8.08 5.50 -7.39
C LYS A 418 -8.45 6.27 -6.12
N LEU A 419 -8.71 7.58 -6.22
CA LEU A 419 -9.18 8.38 -5.08
C LEU A 419 -10.54 7.94 -4.58
N LEU A 420 -11.43 7.47 -5.44
CA LEU A 420 -12.74 6.97 -5.05
C LEU A 420 -12.64 5.80 -4.05
N ALA A 421 -11.56 5.02 -4.10
CA ALA A 421 -11.31 3.94 -3.15
C ALA A 421 -11.22 4.42 -1.69
N TYR A 422 -10.84 5.68 -1.47
CA TYR A 422 -10.71 6.29 -0.14
C TYR A 422 -11.99 6.95 0.37
N ILE A 423 -12.97 7.15 -0.51
CA ILE A 423 -14.23 7.79 -0.16
C ILE A 423 -15.18 6.74 0.40
N SER A 424 -15.76 7.02 1.58
CA SER A 424 -16.67 6.12 2.25
C SER A 424 -18.06 6.09 1.59
N ASP A 425 -18.53 7.23 1.07
CA ASP A 425 -19.86 7.40 0.49
C ASP A 425 -19.84 7.23 -1.04
N LYS A 426 -19.48 6.04 -1.49
CA LYS A 426 -19.44 5.72 -2.92
C LYS A 426 -20.79 5.74 -3.60
N ASP A 427 -21.84 5.40 -2.89
CA ASP A 427 -23.22 5.49 -3.37
C ASP A 427 -23.63 6.94 -3.66
N LEU A 428 -23.19 7.87 -2.83
CA LEU A 428 -23.43 9.30 -3.04
C LEU A 428 -22.68 9.80 -4.28
N PHE A 429 -21.44 9.37 -4.47
CA PHE A 429 -20.69 9.62 -5.71
C PHE A 429 -21.44 9.07 -6.92
N ALA A 430 -21.93 7.84 -6.88
CA ALA A 430 -22.64 7.20 -7.96
C ALA A 430 -23.90 8.02 -8.38
N GLU A 431 -24.68 8.50 -7.41
CA GLU A 431 -25.88 9.30 -7.71
C GLU A 431 -25.54 10.68 -8.29
N PHE A 432 -24.56 11.39 -7.74
CA PHE A 432 -24.12 12.66 -8.30
C PHE A 432 -23.53 12.49 -9.69
N TYR A 433 -22.71 11.49 -9.87
CA TYR A 433 -22.11 11.18 -11.17
C TYR A 433 -23.19 10.80 -12.20
N ARG A 434 -24.12 9.95 -11.81
CA ARG A 434 -25.24 9.53 -12.69
C ARG A 434 -26.07 10.71 -13.16
N LYS A 435 -26.41 11.64 -12.28
CA LYS A 435 -27.13 12.87 -12.66
C LYS A 435 -26.35 13.74 -13.64
N LYS A 436 -25.06 13.91 -13.39
CA LYS A 436 -24.19 14.68 -14.27
C LYS A 436 -24.00 14.00 -15.63
N LEU A 437 -23.85 12.69 -15.63
CA LEU A 437 -23.78 11.87 -16.84
C LEU A 437 -25.08 12.01 -17.66
N ALA A 438 -26.24 11.93 -17.01
CA ALA A 438 -27.51 12.11 -17.67
C ALA A 438 -27.62 13.47 -18.38
N ARG A 439 -27.16 14.55 -17.75
CA ARG A 439 -27.12 15.87 -18.38
C ARG A 439 -26.19 15.92 -19.57
N ARG A 440 -24.99 15.33 -19.47
CA ARG A 440 -24.04 15.30 -20.59
C ARG A 440 -24.60 14.53 -21.78
N LEU A 441 -25.22 13.40 -21.53
CA LEU A 441 -25.76 12.53 -22.58
C LEU A 441 -27.00 13.13 -23.22
N LEU A 442 -27.96 13.66 -22.44
CA LEU A 442 -29.21 14.18 -22.95
C LEU A 442 -29.06 15.50 -23.69
N PHE A 443 -28.13 16.35 -23.30
CA PHE A 443 -27.92 17.67 -23.89
C PHE A 443 -26.70 17.78 -24.80
N ASP A 444 -26.16 16.64 -25.24
CA ASP A 444 -24.98 16.54 -26.13
C ASP A 444 -23.79 17.39 -25.66
N ARG A 445 -23.53 17.32 -24.35
CA ARG A 445 -22.44 18.04 -23.70
C ARG A 445 -21.20 17.18 -23.45
N SER A 446 -21.22 15.90 -23.80
CA SER A 446 -20.06 15.03 -23.67
C SER A 446 -19.01 15.41 -24.74
N ALA A 447 -17.76 15.54 -24.30
CA ALA A 447 -16.66 15.89 -25.20
C ALA A 447 -16.24 14.70 -26.09
N ASN A 448 -16.26 13.49 -25.53
CA ASN A 448 -15.82 12.28 -26.21
C ASN A 448 -16.50 11.05 -25.59
N ASP A 449 -17.18 10.26 -26.45
CA ASP A 449 -17.88 9.05 -26.03
C ASP A 449 -16.91 7.95 -25.54
N ASP A 450 -15.69 7.92 -26.05
CA ASP A 450 -14.68 6.94 -25.64
C ASP A 450 -14.22 7.19 -24.21
N HIS A 451 -14.08 8.45 -23.79
CA HIS A 451 -13.76 8.80 -22.40
C HIS A 451 -14.91 8.44 -21.46
N GLU A 452 -16.15 8.63 -21.87
CA GLU A 452 -17.32 8.21 -21.07
C GLU A 452 -17.34 6.70 -20.82
N ARG A 453 -17.03 5.91 -21.83
CA ARG A 453 -16.93 4.45 -21.72
C ARG A 453 -15.72 4.02 -20.91
N SER A 454 -14.60 4.70 -21.09
CA SER A 454 -13.36 4.41 -20.39
C SER A 454 -13.52 4.57 -18.86
N ILE A 455 -14.10 5.68 -18.42
CA ILE A 455 -14.32 5.89 -16.98
C ILE A 455 -15.30 4.86 -16.40
N LEU A 456 -16.35 4.50 -17.12
CA LEU A 456 -17.29 3.47 -16.66
C LEU A 456 -16.61 2.10 -16.55
N THR A 457 -15.73 1.76 -17.46
CA THR A 457 -14.92 0.54 -17.39
C THR A 457 -14.02 0.53 -16.16
N LYS A 458 -13.34 1.65 -15.88
CA LYS A 458 -12.47 1.81 -14.70
C LYS A 458 -13.27 1.74 -13.39
N LEU A 459 -14.42 2.40 -13.32
CA LEU A 459 -15.32 2.33 -12.19
C LEU A 459 -15.85 0.91 -11.95
N LYS A 460 -16.17 0.18 -13.02
CA LYS A 460 -16.59 -1.20 -12.95
C LYS A 460 -15.51 -2.13 -12.37
N GLN A 461 -14.28 -1.94 -12.81
CA GLN A 461 -13.13 -2.68 -12.28
C GLN A 461 -12.89 -2.40 -10.78
N GLN A 462 -13.04 -1.15 -10.38
CA GLN A 462 -12.80 -0.72 -8.99
C GLN A 462 -13.95 -1.04 -8.04
N CYS A 463 -15.19 -0.82 -8.46
CA CYS A 463 -16.38 -0.86 -7.61
C CYS A 463 -17.34 -2.03 -7.93
N GLY A 464 -17.08 -2.75 -9.01
CA GLY A 464 -17.92 -3.86 -9.47
C GLY A 464 -19.02 -3.45 -10.46
N GLY A 465 -19.55 -4.44 -11.19
CA GLY A 465 -20.54 -4.21 -12.25
C GLY A 465 -21.89 -3.68 -11.77
N GLN A 466 -22.25 -3.99 -10.53
CA GLN A 466 -23.49 -3.51 -9.93
C GLN A 466 -23.50 -2.00 -9.71
N PHE A 467 -22.33 -1.43 -9.42
CA PHE A 467 -22.12 0.00 -9.25
C PHE A 467 -22.38 0.79 -10.54
N THR A 468 -21.93 0.27 -11.67
CA THR A 468 -21.98 0.97 -12.97
C THR A 468 -23.15 0.54 -13.86
N SER A 469 -23.95 -0.45 -13.47
CA SER A 469 -24.98 -1.05 -14.33
C SER A 469 -25.99 -0.04 -14.87
N LYS A 470 -26.45 0.88 -14.01
CA LYS A 470 -27.40 1.94 -14.42
C LYS A 470 -26.75 2.92 -15.39
N MET A 471 -25.49 3.29 -15.15
CA MET A 471 -24.74 4.22 -15.99
C MET A 471 -24.44 3.62 -17.37
N GLU A 472 -24.06 2.36 -17.40
CA GLU A 472 -23.86 1.61 -18.66
C GLU A 472 -25.17 1.49 -19.44
N GLY A 473 -26.29 1.25 -18.75
CA GLY A 473 -27.61 1.24 -19.34
C GLY A 473 -28.01 2.58 -19.96
N MET A 474 -27.64 3.70 -19.32
CA MET A 474 -27.86 5.03 -19.88
C MET A 474 -27.10 5.26 -21.20
N VAL A 475 -25.84 4.87 -21.26
CA VAL A 475 -25.04 4.97 -22.48
C VAL A 475 -25.63 4.08 -23.62
N THR A 476 -26.07 2.90 -23.27
CA THR A 476 -26.73 1.97 -24.21
C THR A 476 -28.04 2.56 -24.74
N ASP A 477 -28.85 3.19 -23.87
CA ASP A 477 -30.08 3.85 -24.26
C ASP A 477 -29.84 4.94 -25.31
N LEU A 478 -28.76 5.71 -25.18
CA LEU A 478 -28.40 6.74 -26.18
C LEU A 478 -28.01 6.16 -27.54
N THR A 479 -27.36 5.01 -27.54
CA THR A 479 -27.04 4.28 -28.79
C THR A 479 -28.33 3.79 -29.46
N LEU A 480 -29.21 3.17 -28.66
CA LEU A 480 -30.51 2.71 -29.13
C LEU A 480 -31.43 3.85 -29.55
N ALA A 481 -31.34 5.02 -28.91
CA ALA A 481 -32.10 6.20 -29.25
C ALA A 481 -31.76 6.70 -30.67
N ARG A 482 -30.51 6.64 -31.08
CA ARG A 482 -30.10 6.97 -32.48
C ARG A 482 -30.71 6.01 -33.48
N GLU A 483 -30.71 4.72 -33.18
CA GLU A 483 -31.33 3.69 -34.02
C GLU A 483 -32.85 3.88 -34.11
N ASN A 484 -33.51 4.19 -32.97
CA ASN A 484 -34.93 4.46 -32.95
C ASN A 484 -35.30 5.72 -33.74
N GLN A 485 -34.49 6.77 -33.66
CA GLN A 485 -34.71 7.98 -34.44
C GLN A 485 -34.60 7.73 -35.95
N ASN A 486 -33.59 6.97 -36.38
CA ASN A 486 -33.44 6.59 -37.78
C ASN A 486 -34.64 5.77 -38.25
N SER A 487 -35.12 4.83 -37.46
CA SER A 487 -36.32 4.03 -37.79
C SER A 487 -37.59 4.90 -37.84
N PHE A 488 -37.69 5.92 -36.98
CA PHE A 488 -38.81 6.86 -36.98
C PHE A 488 -38.81 7.74 -38.23
N GLU A 489 -37.65 8.24 -38.64
CA GLU A 489 -37.51 9.01 -39.89
C GLU A 489 -37.87 8.19 -41.13
N GLU A 490 -37.47 6.92 -41.16
CA GLU A 490 -37.86 5.97 -42.21
C GLU A 490 -39.38 5.71 -42.19
N TYR A 491 -39.97 5.54 -41.00
CA TYR A 491 -41.42 5.40 -40.85
C TYR A 491 -42.19 6.61 -41.40
N LEU A 492 -41.73 7.84 -41.12
CA LEU A 492 -42.32 9.07 -41.65
C LEU A 492 -42.17 9.17 -43.18
N GLY A 493 -41.03 8.73 -43.71
CA GLY A 493 -40.81 8.65 -45.15
C GLY A 493 -41.76 7.70 -45.86
N ASN A 494 -42.08 6.56 -45.24
CA ASN A 494 -43.02 5.56 -45.75
C ASN A 494 -44.50 5.92 -45.54
N ASN A 495 -44.79 6.83 -44.61
CA ASN A 495 -46.13 7.30 -44.27
C ASN A 495 -46.24 8.83 -44.26
N PRO A 496 -46.18 9.48 -45.44
CA PRO A 496 -46.19 10.94 -45.52
C PRO A 496 -47.39 11.62 -44.88
N ALA A 497 -48.55 10.95 -44.86
CA ALA A 497 -49.76 11.47 -44.23
C ALA A 497 -49.68 11.57 -42.71
N ALA A 498 -48.80 10.80 -42.08
CA ALA A 498 -48.54 10.83 -40.64
C ALA A 498 -47.53 11.87 -40.23
N ASN A 499 -46.85 12.54 -41.17
CA ASN A 499 -45.85 13.55 -40.87
C ASN A 499 -46.48 14.74 -40.15
N PRO A 500 -46.01 15.08 -38.91
CA PRO A 500 -46.60 16.20 -38.17
C PRO A 500 -46.25 17.59 -38.72
N GLY A 501 -45.35 17.68 -39.71
CA GLY A 501 -44.91 18.94 -40.31
C GLY A 501 -43.87 19.70 -39.51
N ILE A 502 -43.46 19.16 -38.40
CA ILE A 502 -42.44 19.70 -37.49
C ILE A 502 -41.38 18.61 -37.28
N ASP A 503 -40.12 19.00 -37.32
CA ASP A 503 -39.03 18.07 -37.00
C ASP A 503 -39.11 17.61 -35.57
N LEU A 504 -39.23 16.32 -35.35
CA LEU A 504 -39.33 15.71 -34.04
C LEU A 504 -38.18 14.71 -33.82
N THR A 505 -37.45 14.92 -32.76
CA THR A 505 -36.46 13.97 -32.25
C THR A 505 -36.88 13.47 -30.90
N VAL A 506 -36.98 12.17 -30.71
CA VAL A 506 -37.37 11.57 -29.44
C VAL A 506 -36.26 10.66 -28.95
N THR A 507 -35.84 10.87 -27.71
CA THR A 507 -34.90 10.02 -27.00
C THR A 507 -35.69 9.12 -26.07
N VAL A 508 -35.70 7.81 -26.31
CA VAL A 508 -36.36 6.84 -25.45
C VAL A 508 -35.40 6.37 -24.38
N LEU A 509 -35.82 6.52 -23.13
CA LEU A 509 -35.04 6.19 -21.95
C LEU A 509 -35.67 5.00 -21.22
N THR A 510 -34.84 4.10 -20.71
CA THR A 510 -35.28 2.97 -19.90
C THR A 510 -35.52 3.40 -18.46
N THR A 511 -36.72 3.19 -17.94
CA THR A 511 -37.04 3.45 -16.51
C THR A 511 -36.11 2.63 -15.61
N GLY A 512 -35.59 3.26 -14.58
CA GLY A 512 -34.70 2.63 -13.60
C GLY A 512 -33.21 2.86 -13.84
N PHE A 513 -32.77 3.17 -15.06
CA PHE A 513 -31.38 3.56 -15.33
C PHE A 513 -31.15 5.06 -15.08
N TRP A 514 -32.04 5.87 -15.59
CA TRP A 514 -31.99 7.32 -15.54
C TRP A 514 -32.45 7.86 -14.18
N PRO A 515 -32.00 9.05 -13.77
CA PRO A 515 -32.56 9.72 -12.59
C PRO A 515 -34.07 9.89 -12.69
N SER A 516 -34.74 9.85 -11.55
CA SER A 516 -36.20 10.06 -11.53
C SER A 516 -36.56 11.49 -11.93
N TYR A 517 -37.24 11.64 -13.06
CA TYR A 517 -37.75 12.91 -13.53
C TYR A 517 -39.24 13.00 -13.24
N LYS A 518 -39.70 14.21 -12.87
CA LYS A 518 -41.11 14.45 -12.68
C LYS A 518 -41.85 14.47 -14.01
N SER A 519 -42.90 13.70 -14.12
CA SER A 519 -43.82 13.73 -15.25
C SER A 519 -45.06 14.47 -14.83
N PHE A 520 -45.44 15.53 -15.56
CA PHE A 520 -46.67 16.27 -15.41
C PHE A 520 -47.46 16.25 -16.70
N ASP A 521 -48.79 16.18 -16.59
CA ASP A 521 -49.72 16.30 -17.71
C ASP A 521 -49.94 17.80 -17.99
N ILE A 522 -48.93 18.41 -18.63
CA ILE A 522 -49.05 19.78 -19.14
C ILE A 522 -50.00 19.81 -20.32
N ASN A 523 -50.79 20.85 -20.44
CA ASN A 523 -51.61 21.09 -21.64
C ASN A 523 -50.71 21.62 -22.78
N LEU A 524 -50.26 20.74 -23.66
CA LEU A 524 -49.42 21.09 -24.78
C LEU A 524 -50.17 21.84 -25.85
N PRO A 525 -49.52 22.72 -26.65
CA PRO A 525 -50.08 23.24 -27.91
C PRO A 525 -50.46 22.13 -28.86
N SER A 526 -51.46 22.38 -29.72
CA SER A 526 -51.97 21.38 -30.65
C SER A 526 -50.92 20.76 -31.61
N GLU A 527 -49.93 21.55 -32.02
CA GLU A 527 -48.84 21.12 -32.84
C GLU A 527 -47.94 20.07 -32.13
N MET A 528 -47.71 20.28 -30.86
CA MET A 528 -46.91 19.35 -30.04
C MET A 528 -47.69 18.06 -29.70
N ILE A 529 -48.99 18.17 -29.47
CA ILE A 529 -49.87 17.00 -29.25
C ILE A 529 -49.85 16.08 -30.48
N LYS A 530 -49.90 16.64 -31.66
CA LYS A 530 -49.81 15.87 -32.93
C LYS A 530 -48.48 15.14 -33.04
N CYS A 531 -47.38 15.78 -32.71
CA CYS A 531 -46.05 15.15 -32.67
C CYS A 531 -45.98 13.96 -31.71
N VAL A 532 -46.52 14.13 -30.51
CA VAL A 532 -46.56 13.08 -29.47
C VAL A 532 -47.40 11.87 -29.97
N GLU A 533 -48.56 12.10 -30.53
CA GLU A 533 -49.41 11.03 -31.05
C GLU A 533 -48.78 10.27 -32.20
N VAL A 534 -48.13 10.96 -33.13
CA VAL A 534 -47.43 10.31 -34.26
C VAL A 534 -46.30 9.42 -33.75
N PHE A 535 -45.49 9.89 -32.84
CA PHE A 535 -44.41 9.06 -32.27
C PHE A 535 -44.95 7.88 -31.47
N LYS A 536 -46.01 8.09 -30.67
CA LYS A 536 -46.68 7.02 -29.95
C LYS A 536 -47.18 5.92 -30.87
N GLY A 537 -47.82 6.28 -31.96
CA GLY A 537 -48.26 5.32 -32.97
C GLY A 537 -47.10 4.53 -33.61
N PHE A 538 -46.02 5.20 -33.95
CA PHE A 538 -44.79 4.55 -34.43
C PHE A 538 -44.20 3.58 -33.40
N TYR A 539 -44.06 3.98 -32.14
CA TYR A 539 -43.45 3.18 -31.11
C TYR A 539 -44.29 1.95 -30.76
N GLU A 540 -45.63 2.05 -30.81
CA GLU A 540 -46.55 0.93 -30.61
C GLU A 540 -46.43 -0.12 -31.72
N THR A 541 -46.10 0.30 -32.95
CA THR A 541 -45.84 -0.64 -34.04
C THR A 541 -44.52 -1.39 -33.85
N LYS A 542 -43.53 -0.75 -33.22
CA LYS A 542 -42.19 -1.31 -33.00
C LYS A 542 -42.14 -2.21 -31.77
N THR A 543 -42.86 -1.86 -30.70
CA THR A 543 -42.82 -2.59 -29.41
C THR A 543 -44.21 -2.75 -28.81
N LYS A 544 -44.66 -4.00 -28.63
CA LYS A 544 -46.01 -4.31 -28.13
C LYS A 544 -46.17 -4.32 -26.60
N HIS A 545 -45.06 -4.34 -25.86
CA HIS A 545 -45.07 -4.55 -24.39
C HIS A 545 -44.45 -3.41 -23.56
N ARG A 546 -44.19 -2.27 -24.19
CA ARG A 546 -43.58 -1.12 -23.49
C ARG A 546 -44.53 0.06 -23.53
N LYS A 547 -44.66 0.75 -22.38
CA LYS A 547 -45.46 1.96 -22.23
C LYS A 547 -44.54 3.17 -22.20
N LEU A 548 -44.85 4.19 -22.99
CA LEU A 548 -44.18 5.48 -22.96
C LEU A 548 -44.76 6.38 -21.88
N THR A 549 -43.86 7.04 -21.14
CA THR A 549 -44.18 8.15 -20.24
C THR A 549 -43.38 9.35 -20.70
N TRP A 550 -44.06 10.44 -21.04
CA TRP A 550 -43.42 11.63 -21.58
C TRP A 550 -42.89 12.53 -20.47
N ILE A 551 -41.64 13.02 -20.62
CA ILE A 551 -40.99 13.94 -19.71
C ILE A 551 -40.68 15.23 -20.45
N TYR A 552 -41.70 16.09 -20.52
CA TYR A 552 -41.61 17.36 -21.26
C TYR A 552 -40.61 18.35 -20.67
N SER A 553 -40.35 18.28 -19.39
CA SER A 553 -39.40 19.19 -18.69
C SER A 553 -37.97 19.08 -19.24
N LEU A 554 -37.59 17.94 -19.84
CA LEU A 554 -36.26 17.72 -20.44
C LEU A 554 -36.21 18.08 -21.94
N GLY A 555 -37.34 18.32 -22.56
CA GLY A 555 -37.44 18.63 -23.99
C GLY A 555 -36.88 20.01 -24.34
N THR A 556 -36.39 20.16 -25.55
CA THR A 556 -35.93 21.42 -26.12
C THR A 556 -36.71 21.71 -27.41
N CYS A 557 -37.11 22.97 -27.58
CA CYS A 557 -37.83 23.43 -28.78
C CYS A 557 -37.07 24.57 -29.45
N HIS A 558 -37.15 24.62 -30.75
CA HIS A 558 -36.69 25.74 -31.56
C HIS A 558 -37.89 26.49 -32.04
N ILE A 559 -38.06 27.72 -31.60
CA ILE A 559 -39.16 28.59 -31.94
C ILE A 559 -38.66 29.77 -32.77
N ASN A 560 -39.32 30.04 -33.87
CA ASN A 560 -39.03 31.23 -34.70
C ASN A 560 -39.84 32.42 -34.17
N GLY A 561 -39.18 33.29 -33.43
CA GLY A 561 -39.76 34.53 -32.92
C GLY A 561 -39.86 35.58 -34.00
N LYS A 562 -41.05 36.03 -34.32
CA LYS A 562 -41.29 37.12 -35.30
C LYS A 562 -41.32 38.45 -34.58
N PHE A 563 -40.14 39.07 -34.46
CA PHE A 563 -39.98 40.40 -33.87
C PHE A 563 -39.96 41.47 -34.94
N ASP A 564 -40.28 42.70 -34.59
CA ASP A 564 -40.44 43.81 -35.54
C ASP A 564 -39.21 44.07 -36.39
N GLN A 565 -37.99 43.95 -35.87
CA GLN A 565 -36.77 44.24 -36.62
C GLN A 565 -36.27 43.03 -37.45
N LYS A 566 -36.31 41.85 -36.92
CA LYS A 566 -35.89 40.63 -37.60
C LYS A 566 -36.40 39.40 -36.86
N PRO A 567 -36.62 38.28 -37.59
CA PRO A 567 -36.91 37.01 -36.92
C PRO A 567 -35.69 36.49 -36.15
N ILE A 568 -35.90 35.97 -34.97
CA ILE A 568 -34.87 35.37 -34.13
C ILE A 568 -35.34 33.96 -33.75
N GLU A 569 -34.47 32.97 -33.95
CA GLU A 569 -34.72 31.61 -33.50
C GLU A 569 -34.42 31.50 -31.99
N LEU A 570 -35.41 31.09 -31.20
CA LEU A 570 -35.33 30.89 -29.78
C LEU A 570 -35.17 29.41 -29.46
N ILE A 571 -34.08 29.05 -28.78
CA ILE A 571 -33.88 27.72 -28.25
C ILE A 571 -34.36 27.73 -26.79
N VAL A 572 -35.47 27.07 -26.54
CA VAL A 572 -36.19 27.09 -25.27
C VAL A 572 -36.54 25.68 -24.80
N SER A 573 -36.84 25.52 -23.51
CA SER A 573 -37.42 24.24 -23.02
C SER A 573 -38.84 24.07 -23.56
N THR A 574 -39.33 22.82 -23.53
CA THR A 574 -40.72 22.54 -23.93
C THR A 574 -41.72 23.34 -23.12
N TYR A 575 -41.49 23.55 -21.83
CA TYR A 575 -42.35 24.37 -20.95
C TYR A 575 -42.31 25.84 -21.32
N GLN A 576 -41.11 26.39 -21.60
CA GLN A 576 -41.00 27.77 -22.08
C GLN A 576 -41.69 27.95 -23.44
N ALA A 577 -41.57 26.97 -24.34
CA ALA A 577 -42.24 26.97 -25.62
C ALA A 577 -43.73 26.94 -25.50
N ALA A 578 -44.28 26.13 -24.58
CA ALA A 578 -45.72 26.07 -24.31
C ALA A 578 -46.25 27.42 -23.83
N VAL A 579 -45.50 28.11 -22.94
CA VAL A 579 -45.86 29.48 -22.49
C VAL A 579 -45.82 30.44 -23.69
N LEU A 580 -44.78 30.46 -24.46
CA LEU A 580 -44.63 31.42 -25.58
C LEU A 580 -45.67 31.22 -26.65
N LEU A 581 -46.07 29.99 -26.96
CA LEU A 581 -47.07 29.68 -27.97
C LEU A 581 -48.50 30.14 -27.58
N LEU A 582 -48.77 30.36 -26.31
CA LEU A 582 -50.02 30.99 -25.88
C LEU A 582 -50.20 32.42 -26.39
N PHE A 583 -49.10 33.13 -26.61
CA PHE A 583 -49.09 34.49 -27.13
C PHE A 583 -49.37 34.58 -28.65
N ASN A 584 -49.54 33.47 -29.37
CA ASN A 584 -49.99 33.46 -30.72
C ASN A 584 -51.46 33.85 -30.90
N THR A 585 -52.27 33.62 -29.87
CA THR A 585 -53.71 33.88 -29.87
C THR A 585 -54.08 35.20 -29.19
N THR A 586 -53.32 35.61 -28.18
CA THR A 586 -53.53 36.82 -27.39
C THR A 586 -52.20 37.51 -27.10
N ASP A 587 -52.15 38.82 -27.20
CA ASP A 587 -50.92 39.59 -26.95
C ASP A 587 -50.63 39.78 -25.46
N LYS A 588 -51.60 39.63 -24.61
CA LYS A 588 -51.53 39.90 -23.16
C LYS A 588 -52.25 38.82 -22.37
N LEU A 589 -51.59 38.23 -21.38
CA LEU A 589 -52.11 37.20 -20.49
C LEU A 589 -51.71 37.45 -19.06
N SER A 590 -52.64 37.23 -18.11
CA SER A 590 -52.34 37.28 -16.69
C SER A 590 -51.65 35.99 -16.23
N TYR A 591 -50.99 36.06 -15.10
CA TYR A 591 -50.34 34.87 -14.46
C TYR A 591 -51.34 33.74 -14.26
N THR A 592 -52.55 34.06 -13.76
CA THR A 592 -53.61 33.06 -13.51
C THR A 592 -54.16 32.43 -14.78
N GLU A 593 -54.28 33.19 -15.86
CA GLU A 593 -54.70 32.66 -17.17
C GLU A 593 -53.66 31.69 -17.73
N ILE A 594 -52.37 31.99 -17.64
CA ILE A 594 -51.27 31.11 -18.07
C ILE A 594 -51.26 29.83 -17.23
N LEU A 595 -51.39 29.96 -15.92
CA LEU A 595 -51.41 28.84 -14.98
C LEU A 595 -52.57 27.88 -15.33
N THR A 596 -53.75 28.39 -15.52
CA THR A 596 -54.94 27.60 -15.83
C THR A 596 -54.84 26.91 -17.21
N GLN A 597 -54.37 27.62 -18.22
CA GLN A 597 -54.28 27.08 -19.58
C GLN A 597 -53.23 25.98 -19.71
N LEU A 598 -52.10 26.08 -19.00
CA LEU A 598 -51.01 25.13 -19.09
C LEU A 598 -51.05 23.98 -18.07
N ASN A 599 -51.80 24.10 -17.01
CA ASN A 599 -51.86 23.13 -15.92
C ASN A 599 -50.49 22.84 -15.33
N LEU A 600 -49.65 23.88 -15.11
CA LEU A 600 -48.34 23.79 -14.47
C LEU A 600 -48.45 24.04 -12.96
N SER A 601 -47.45 23.59 -12.20
CA SER A 601 -47.32 23.97 -10.80
C SER A 601 -46.95 25.46 -10.67
N HIS A 602 -47.39 26.08 -9.58
CA HIS A 602 -47.06 27.48 -9.29
C HIS A 602 -45.51 27.72 -9.31
N GLU A 603 -44.76 26.84 -8.71
CA GLU A 603 -43.31 26.92 -8.60
C GLU A 603 -42.65 26.88 -9.97
N ASP A 604 -43.06 25.96 -10.83
CA ASP A 604 -42.52 25.83 -12.19
C ASP A 604 -42.89 27.03 -13.05
N LEU A 605 -44.10 27.53 -12.97
CA LEU A 605 -44.56 28.67 -13.76
C LEU A 605 -43.82 29.97 -13.36
N VAL A 606 -43.64 30.23 -12.07
CA VAL A 606 -42.86 31.39 -11.59
C VAL A 606 -41.43 31.37 -12.21
N ARG A 607 -40.82 30.22 -12.18
CA ARG A 607 -39.45 30.03 -12.75
C ARG A 607 -39.40 30.25 -14.25
N LEU A 608 -40.35 29.72 -14.99
CA LEU A 608 -40.47 29.90 -16.44
C LEU A 608 -40.68 31.36 -16.81
N LEU A 609 -41.65 32.03 -16.19
CA LEU A 609 -41.96 33.43 -16.46
C LEU A 609 -40.83 34.37 -16.05
N HIS A 610 -40.10 34.06 -14.97
CA HIS A 610 -38.90 34.78 -14.61
C HIS A 610 -37.82 34.71 -15.70
N SER A 611 -37.60 33.53 -16.25
CA SER A 611 -36.62 33.32 -17.33
C SER A 611 -36.96 34.07 -18.63
N LEU A 612 -38.24 34.28 -18.90
CA LEU A 612 -38.73 34.93 -20.09
C LEU A 612 -38.94 36.45 -19.97
N SER A 613 -39.18 36.97 -18.75
CA SER A 613 -39.52 38.35 -18.51
C SER A 613 -38.58 39.16 -17.60
N CYS A 614 -37.92 38.50 -16.65
CA CYS A 614 -37.08 39.15 -15.63
C CYS A 614 -35.58 38.92 -15.81
N ALA A 615 -35.17 37.93 -16.63
CA ALA A 615 -33.76 37.57 -16.89
C ALA A 615 -33.14 38.39 -18.01
N LYS A 616 -32.00 37.97 -18.51
CA LYS A 616 -31.19 38.62 -19.54
C LYS A 616 -31.99 38.92 -20.83
N TYR A 617 -32.80 37.98 -21.29
CA TYR A 617 -33.60 38.10 -22.50
C TYR A 617 -35.07 38.33 -22.15
N LYS A 618 -35.58 39.52 -22.43
CA LYS A 618 -36.98 39.90 -22.11
C LYS A 618 -37.87 39.68 -23.33
N ILE A 619 -38.17 38.42 -23.57
CA ILE A 619 -39.11 38.01 -24.61
C ILE A 619 -40.53 38.39 -24.29
N LEU A 620 -40.88 38.42 -22.99
CA LEU A 620 -42.12 38.90 -22.45
C LEU A 620 -41.87 40.17 -21.62
N LEU A 621 -42.81 41.09 -21.66
CA LEU A 621 -42.85 42.27 -20.78
C LEU A 621 -43.79 41.97 -19.61
N LYS A 622 -43.38 42.30 -18.41
CA LYS A 622 -44.12 42.08 -17.17
C LYS A 622 -44.62 43.39 -16.60
N GLU A 623 -45.90 43.43 -16.20
CA GLU A 623 -46.49 44.54 -15.46
C GLU A 623 -46.96 44.05 -14.08
N PRO A 624 -46.51 44.65 -12.99
CA PRO A 624 -45.50 45.70 -12.85
C PRO A 624 -44.09 45.21 -13.19
N SER A 625 -43.22 46.13 -13.67
CA SER A 625 -41.83 45.83 -14.07
C SER A 625 -40.92 45.63 -12.84
N THR A 626 -41.09 44.54 -12.15
CA THR A 626 -40.26 44.16 -10.99
C THR A 626 -39.32 42.99 -11.32
N LYS A 627 -38.32 42.72 -10.45
CA LYS A 627 -37.37 41.62 -10.65
C LYS A 627 -37.95 40.23 -10.25
N THR A 628 -39.10 40.22 -9.65
CA THR A 628 -39.75 38.98 -9.16
C THR A 628 -41.11 38.81 -9.81
N VAL A 629 -41.53 37.56 -10.00
CA VAL A 629 -42.86 37.20 -10.53
C VAL A 629 -43.82 36.99 -9.38
N SER A 630 -45.02 37.64 -9.45
CA SER A 630 -46.10 37.46 -8.50
C SER A 630 -47.39 36.97 -9.20
N GLN A 631 -48.35 36.43 -8.44
CA GLN A 631 -49.61 35.88 -8.98
C GLN A 631 -50.52 36.96 -9.59
N SER A 632 -50.30 38.22 -9.31
CA SER A 632 -51.06 39.34 -9.85
C SER A 632 -50.46 39.95 -11.13
N ASP A 633 -49.32 39.44 -11.58
CA ASP A 633 -48.60 40.00 -12.71
C ASP A 633 -49.30 39.67 -14.04
N VAL A 634 -49.13 40.59 -15.00
CA VAL A 634 -49.63 40.46 -16.37
C VAL A 634 -48.43 40.45 -17.33
N PHE A 635 -48.47 39.58 -18.35
CA PHE A 635 -47.39 39.39 -19.29
C PHE A 635 -47.84 39.72 -20.71
N GLU A 636 -46.99 40.42 -21.46
CA GLU A 636 -47.24 40.80 -22.85
C GLU A 636 -46.05 40.39 -23.72
N PHE A 637 -46.31 39.95 -24.95
CA PHE A 637 -45.27 39.64 -25.90
C PHE A 637 -44.49 40.93 -26.28
N ASN A 638 -43.15 40.88 -26.21
CA ASN A 638 -42.28 41.99 -26.52
C ASN A 638 -41.89 41.98 -28.02
N SER A 639 -42.70 42.57 -28.86
CA SER A 639 -42.43 42.63 -30.30
C SER A 639 -41.18 43.45 -30.66
N LYS A 640 -40.75 44.35 -29.78
CA LYS A 640 -39.62 45.22 -29.94
C LYS A 640 -38.27 44.58 -29.54
N PHE A 641 -38.31 43.36 -29.01
CA PHE A 641 -37.11 42.63 -28.62
C PHE A 641 -36.18 42.45 -29.85
N THR A 642 -34.88 42.70 -29.64
CA THR A 642 -33.86 42.49 -30.66
C THR A 642 -32.55 42.04 -30.01
N ASP A 643 -31.73 41.28 -30.73
CA ASP A 643 -30.40 40.87 -30.34
C ASP A 643 -29.47 40.84 -31.54
N ARG A 644 -28.17 40.89 -31.32
CA ARG A 644 -27.19 40.74 -32.39
C ARG A 644 -27.22 39.38 -33.08
N MET A 645 -27.49 38.35 -32.28
CA MET A 645 -27.54 36.95 -32.74
C MET A 645 -28.90 36.65 -33.39
N ARG A 646 -28.87 35.77 -34.41
CA ARG A 646 -30.09 35.25 -35.08
C ARG A 646 -30.66 34.02 -34.35
N ARG A 647 -29.87 33.41 -33.49
CA ARG A 647 -30.23 32.26 -32.66
C ARG A 647 -29.84 32.50 -31.23
N ILE A 648 -30.76 32.39 -30.30
CA ILE A 648 -30.58 32.67 -28.88
C ILE A 648 -31.07 31.48 -28.08
N LYS A 649 -30.28 31.06 -27.14
CA LYS A 649 -30.70 30.07 -26.13
C LYS A 649 -31.12 30.83 -24.86
N ILE A 650 -32.34 30.61 -24.41
CA ILE A 650 -32.87 31.18 -23.18
C ILE A 650 -32.60 30.22 -22.03
N PRO A 651 -31.71 30.57 -21.10
CA PRO A 651 -31.39 29.69 -19.99
C PRO A 651 -32.53 29.68 -18.94
N LEU A 652 -32.76 28.50 -18.34
CA LEU A 652 -33.53 28.39 -17.12
C LEU A 652 -32.58 28.48 -15.90
N PRO A 653 -33.03 29.09 -14.77
CA PRO A 653 -32.26 29.07 -13.56
C PRO A 653 -31.97 27.63 -13.12
N PRO A 654 -30.75 27.32 -12.64
CA PRO A 654 -30.45 25.97 -12.16
C PRO A 654 -31.27 25.63 -10.94
N VAL A 655 -31.76 24.38 -10.86
CA VAL A 655 -32.41 23.85 -9.66
C VAL A 655 -31.33 23.27 -8.77
N ASP A 656 -31.37 23.60 -7.47
CA ASP A 656 -30.50 22.95 -6.51
C ASP A 656 -31.00 21.51 -6.26
N GLU A 657 -30.35 20.57 -6.92
CA GLU A 657 -30.67 19.13 -6.81
C GLU A 657 -29.94 18.42 -5.69
N ARG A 658 -28.98 19.10 -5.01
CA ARG A 658 -28.18 18.50 -3.94
C ARG A 658 -29.02 17.89 -2.85
N LYS A 659 -29.94 18.63 -2.31
CA LYS A 659 -30.82 18.17 -1.22
C LYS A 659 -31.62 16.94 -1.62
N LYS A 660 -32.15 16.93 -2.84
CA LYS A 660 -32.90 15.79 -3.35
C LYS A 660 -32.03 14.55 -3.56
N VAL A 661 -30.80 14.72 -4.04
CA VAL A 661 -29.84 13.60 -4.18
C VAL A 661 -29.53 12.99 -2.82
N VAL A 662 -29.25 13.81 -1.82
CA VAL A 662 -28.95 13.33 -0.46
C VAL A 662 -30.17 12.61 0.14
N GLU A 663 -31.36 13.15 -0.03
CA GLU A 663 -32.60 12.51 0.45
C GLU A 663 -32.87 11.16 -0.23
N ASP A 664 -32.69 11.08 -1.55
CA ASP A 664 -32.86 9.84 -2.32
C ASP A 664 -31.83 8.78 -1.90
N VAL A 665 -30.58 9.18 -1.71
CA VAL A 665 -29.50 8.29 -1.23
C VAL A 665 -29.80 7.80 0.18
N ASP A 666 -30.25 8.65 1.08
CA ASP A 666 -30.62 8.26 2.44
C ASP A 666 -31.80 7.27 2.46
N LYS A 667 -32.76 7.45 1.57
CA LYS A 667 -33.86 6.50 1.39
C LYS A 667 -33.36 5.14 0.90
N ASP A 668 -32.52 5.11 -0.11
CA ASP A 668 -31.95 3.89 -0.65
C ASP A 668 -31.07 3.17 0.39
N ARG A 669 -30.34 3.91 1.21
CA ARG A 669 -29.54 3.36 2.31
C ARG A 669 -30.40 2.65 3.35
N ARG A 670 -31.58 3.17 3.67
CA ARG A 670 -32.53 2.49 4.58
C ARG A 670 -32.93 1.12 4.04
N TYR A 671 -33.27 1.04 2.75
CA TYR A 671 -33.58 -0.25 2.11
C TYR A 671 -32.38 -1.18 2.04
N ALA A 672 -31.19 -0.66 1.78
CA ALA A 672 -29.96 -1.45 1.77
C ALA A 672 -29.65 -2.03 3.17
N ILE A 673 -29.86 -1.25 4.23
CA ILE A 673 -29.69 -1.70 5.62
C ILE A 673 -30.74 -2.78 5.94
N ASP A 674 -31.99 -2.59 5.61
CA ASP A 674 -33.05 -3.59 5.80
C ASP A 674 -32.73 -4.91 5.09
N ALA A 675 -32.32 -4.83 3.84
CA ALA A 675 -31.95 -6.01 3.06
C ALA A 675 -30.73 -6.75 3.64
N ALA A 676 -29.74 -6.02 4.14
CA ALA A 676 -28.58 -6.60 4.80
C ALA A 676 -28.97 -7.33 6.10
N ILE A 677 -29.75 -6.68 6.95
CA ILE A 677 -30.22 -7.27 8.21
C ILE A 677 -31.03 -8.54 7.95
N VAL A 678 -32.00 -8.50 7.04
CA VAL A 678 -32.83 -9.66 6.69
C VAL A 678 -32.00 -10.78 6.13
N ARG A 679 -31.05 -10.51 5.26
CA ARG A 679 -30.15 -11.49 4.65
C ARG A 679 -29.28 -12.20 5.70
N ILE A 680 -28.69 -11.43 6.62
CA ILE A 680 -27.89 -11.96 7.72
C ILE A 680 -28.76 -12.82 8.64
N MET A 681 -29.89 -12.31 9.08
CA MET A 681 -30.77 -13.02 10.00
C MET A 681 -31.41 -14.27 9.37
N LYS A 682 -31.73 -14.23 8.09
CA LYS A 682 -32.21 -15.39 7.35
C LYS A 682 -31.18 -16.53 7.32
N SER A 683 -29.91 -16.18 7.21
CA SER A 683 -28.79 -17.13 7.23
C SER A 683 -28.47 -17.65 8.64
N ARG A 684 -28.42 -16.75 9.62
CA ARG A 684 -27.99 -17.07 11.00
C ARG A 684 -29.09 -17.58 11.89
N LYS A 685 -30.35 -17.23 11.63
CA LYS A 685 -31.58 -17.51 12.39
C LYS A 685 -31.64 -16.81 13.75
N VAL A 686 -30.61 -16.92 14.57
CA VAL A 686 -30.50 -16.26 15.88
C VAL A 686 -29.13 -15.59 15.97
N LEU A 687 -29.10 -14.32 16.36
CA LEU A 687 -27.84 -13.54 16.44
C LEU A 687 -27.92 -12.45 17.51
N GLY A 688 -26.80 -12.18 18.17
CA GLY A 688 -26.68 -11.10 19.15
C GLY A 688 -26.64 -9.73 18.48
N HIS A 689 -27.09 -8.71 19.21
CA HIS A 689 -27.16 -7.33 18.73
C HIS A 689 -25.81 -6.81 18.18
N GLN A 690 -24.72 -6.97 18.92
CA GLN A 690 -23.41 -6.47 18.50
C GLN A 690 -22.90 -7.18 17.26
N GLN A 691 -23.09 -8.47 17.18
CA GLN A 691 -22.66 -9.28 16.05
C GLN A 691 -23.48 -8.95 14.78
N LEU A 692 -24.77 -8.75 14.92
CA LEU A 692 -25.62 -8.32 13.80
C LEU A 692 -25.22 -6.96 13.26
N VAL A 693 -24.97 -5.99 14.14
CA VAL A 693 -24.46 -4.67 13.74
C VAL A 693 -23.12 -4.77 13.03
N SER A 694 -22.18 -5.56 13.55
CA SER A 694 -20.86 -5.75 12.95
C SER A 694 -20.94 -6.37 11.56
N GLU A 695 -21.71 -7.44 11.38
CA GLU A 695 -21.88 -8.09 10.07
C GLU A 695 -22.60 -7.17 9.07
N CYS A 696 -23.55 -6.38 9.53
CA CYS A 696 -24.24 -5.38 8.71
C CYS A 696 -23.28 -4.29 8.22
N VAL A 697 -22.44 -3.75 9.10
CA VAL A 697 -21.41 -2.77 8.76
C VAL A 697 -20.44 -3.37 7.74
N GLU A 698 -19.97 -4.59 7.92
CA GLU A 698 -19.07 -5.26 7.02
C GLU A 698 -19.66 -5.42 5.61
N GLN A 699 -20.89 -5.86 5.49
CA GLN A 699 -21.55 -6.03 4.20
C GLN A 699 -21.78 -4.71 3.46
N LEU A 700 -22.10 -3.64 4.17
CA LEU A 700 -22.44 -2.34 3.58
C LEU A 700 -21.23 -1.42 3.34
N SER A 701 -20.10 -1.68 3.97
CA SER A 701 -18.93 -0.81 3.94
C SER A 701 -18.34 -0.61 2.53
N ARG A 702 -18.65 -1.50 1.60
CA ARG A 702 -18.22 -1.38 0.19
C ARG A 702 -18.90 -0.23 -0.56
N MET A 703 -20.10 0.17 -0.13
CA MET A 703 -20.91 1.20 -0.78
C MET A 703 -21.02 2.49 0.03
N PHE A 704 -21.16 2.37 1.32
CA PHE A 704 -21.22 3.49 2.25
C PHE A 704 -20.90 3.03 3.68
N LYS A 705 -20.50 3.98 4.53
CA LYS A 705 -20.28 3.70 5.95
C LYS A 705 -21.62 3.84 6.69
N PRO A 706 -22.24 2.73 7.13
CA PRO A 706 -23.52 2.81 7.80
C PRO A 706 -23.38 3.40 9.20
N ASP A 707 -24.34 4.25 9.59
CA ASP A 707 -24.46 4.77 10.94
C ASP A 707 -25.08 3.70 11.85
N ILE A 708 -24.43 3.42 12.98
CA ILE A 708 -24.89 2.43 13.95
C ILE A 708 -26.30 2.79 14.48
N LYS A 709 -26.58 4.09 14.66
CA LYS A 709 -27.92 4.54 15.07
C LYS A 709 -28.97 4.23 14.00
N ALA A 710 -28.64 4.42 12.74
CA ALA A 710 -29.51 4.08 11.62
C ALA A 710 -29.77 2.57 11.56
N ILE A 711 -28.74 1.73 11.75
CA ILE A 711 -28.91 0.28 11.81
C ILE A 711 -29.86 -0.12 12.95
N LYS A 712 -29.66 0.42 14.14
CA LYS A 712 -30.55 0.15 15.30
C LYS A 712 -31.96 0.54 15.02
N LYS A 713 -32.21 1.71 14.44
CA LYS A 713 -33.54 2.18 14.06
C LYS A 713 -34.21 1.26 13.04
N ARG A 714 -33.46 0.77 12.06
CA ARG A 714 -33.98 -0.19 11.07
C ARG A 714 -34.27 -1.55 11.68
N MET A 715 -33.49 -1.99 12.67
CA MET A 715 -33.78 -3.23 13.43
C MET A 715 -35.12 -3.12 14.17
N GLU A 716 -35.38 -2.02 14.85
CA GLU A 716 -36.67 -1.77 15.53
C GLU A 716 -37.81 -1.73 14.53
N ASP A 717 -37.64 -1.09 13.38
CA ASP A 717 -38.64 -1.07 12.31
C ASP A 717 -38.96 -2.48 11.77
N LEU A 718 -37.94 -3.31 11.60
CA LEU A 718 -38.11 -4.69 11.16
C LEU A 718 -38.80 -5.57 12.22
N ILE A 719 -38.58 -5.30 13.50
CA ILE A 719 -39.32 -5.93 14.58
C ILE A 719 -40.81 -5.54 14.50
N THR A 720 -41.11 -4.27 14.30
CA THR A 720 -42.48 -3.77 14.16
C THR A 720 -43.21 -4.36 12.95
N ARG A 721 -42.46 -4.71 11.89
CA ARG A 721 -42.98 -5.33 10.66
C ARG A 721 -42.93 -6.87 10.67
N ASP A 722 -42.72 -7.49 11.84
CA ASP A 722 -42.69 -8.95 12.06
C ASP A 722 -41.67 -9.73 11.25
N TYR A 723 -40.55 -9.11 10.83
CA TYR A 723 -39.41 -9.83 10.24
C TYR A 723 -38.49 -10.42 11.30
N LEU A 724 -38.38 -9.74 12.45
CA LEU A 724 -37.50 -10.10 13.56
C LEU A 724 -38.31 -10.05 14.87
N GLU A 725 -37.84 -10.82 15.87
CA GLU A 725 -38.29 -10.67 17.26
C GLU A 725 -37.09 -10.67 18.21
N ARG A 726 -37.27 -10.02 19.37
CA ARG A 726 -36.29 -10.14 20.46
C ARG A 726 -36.49 -11.48 21.17
N ASP A 727 -35.40 -12.11 21.56
CA ASP A 727 -35.49 -13.34 22.36
C ASP A 727 -36.13 -13.03 23.71
N LYS A 728 -37.01 -13.92 24.17
CA LYS A 728 -37.74 -13.73 25.43
C LYS A 728 -36.86 -13.85 26.67
N GLU A 729 -35.79 -14.64 26.58
CA GLU A 729 -34.88 -14.85 27.69
C GLU A 729 -33.72 -13.83 27.69
N ASN A 730 -33.30 -13.36 26.50
CA ASN A 730 -32.23 -12.39 26.36
C ASN A 730 -32.57 -11.28 25.34
N PRO A 731 -32.97 -10.07 25.80
CA PRO A 731 -33.34 -8.96 24.92
C PRO A 731 -32.27 -8.50 23.93
N ASN A 732 -31.02 -8.88 24.15
CA ASN A 732 -29.91 -8.57 23.24
C ASN A 732 -29.74 -9.58 22.10
N MET A 733 -30.55 -10.62 22.06
CA MET A 733 -30.59 -11.60 21.00
C MET A 733 -31.82 -11.38 20.12
N PHE A 734 -31.62 -11.52 18.81
CA PHE A 734 -32.66 -11.40 17.80
C PHE A 734 -32.89 -12.74 17.12
N ARG A 735 -34.16 -13.00 16.79
CA ARG A 735 -34.59 -14.21 16.07
C ARG A 735 -35.26 -13.82 14.76
N TYR A 736 -35.00 -14.57 13.70
CA TYR A 736 -35.63 -14.39 12.40
C TYR A 736 -37.00 -15.08 12.38
N LEU A 737 -38.08 -14.35 11.97
CA LEU A 737 -39.44 -14.83 11.99
C LEU A 737 -39.95 -15.35 10.64
N ALA A 738 -39.47 -14.78 9.52
CA ALA A 738 -39.98 -15.09 8.18
C ALA A 738 -39.28 -16.24 7.47
#